data_66bef80f7e0a186b5838afe15f99f453
#
_entry.id   66bef80f7e0a186b5838afe15f99f453
#
_cell.length_a   1.000
_cell.length_b   1.000
_cell.length_c   1.000
_cell.angle_alpha   90.00
_cell.angle_beta   90.00
_cell.angle_gamma   90.00
#
_symmetry.space_group_name_H-M   'P 1'
#
loop_
_entity.id
_entity.type
_entity.pdbx_description
1 polymer ?
#
loop_
_entity_poly.entity_id
_entity_poly.type
_entity_poly.pdbx_seq_one_letter_code
_entity_poly.pdbx_strand_id
1 'polypeptide(L)'
;DHLNNYADEFEGSRIEVVLETDIFAEINYIPLHLAEGYGFFKHMEDLNETPGSRDIVLYDALPNSLPRVGGIITSVVQTPLSHVNLRAIQDNVPNAYIADPLSNDAIASLLNGYIYYKVESDQYEIREATLAEVNDWYEDLRPTETQIPIRDLSINEIKPLDDITFEMSSSFGAKCSNLATMRTFDFPEGTIPNGFGIPFYFYDEFMQYNNFYEEAQVIMDNPAFQNDINFRNERLDDFRRSIKEAPMPQWMLDELQAMYDAFPSGTPVRVRSSTNNEDLPGFSGAGLYTSKTQYPDEGHISKSVKQVYASMWNFRAYEERDFYRIDHFRAAMGLLCHPNFQGEQSNGVGISIDPIYETEDTFYLNTQVGESLITNPDPNSVPEEILLYRDANQGGGYLVLRLSNLVNPGELVMDQVYIDQMRNFLTVIHDEFASLYNVVGAEGFGMDIEYKVTAEDQLAIKQARPWVSFWADINGDYDLGLEAIVEPISSADLGADEIITVSIVNDGLYDMSDFDLELIVNDQSIETLNISDTIQPFEALDYSFTIPQDFSNVGDYNITVNVSHQDDEYENNNSLSIILSKTLEFDGSISIEEVNVVCNDVIEINAIITNHGDTTLTEVEIEKTVNGTSIGSESKSVNIPYTGQEMVTMSVDQNVQEFNQITLNIISVNNQSDENSTNNSDTASSNLDTSYDIITLVINADNYPQETSW
;
A
#
# COMPACT_ATOMS: atom_id res chain seq x y z
N ASP A 1 -18.77 30.70 -11.48
CA ASP A 1 -18.42 32.10 -11.15
C ASP A 1 -18.24 33.00 -12.37
N HIS A 2 -17.77 32.53 -13.53
CA HIS A 2 -17.69 33.32 -14.77
C HIS A 2 -19.07 33.76 -15.23
N LEU A 3 -20.06 32.88 -15.24
CA LEU A 3 -21.45 33.24 -15.62
C LEU A 3 -22.08 34.23 -14.65
N ASN A 4 -21.75 34.17 -13.35
CA ASN A 4 -22.22 35.17 -12.38
C ASN A 4 -21.76 36.60 -12.70
N ASN A 5 -20.55 36.73 -13.28
CA ASN A 5 -20.02 38.05 -13.68
C ASN A 5 -20.69 38.63 -14.94
N TYR A 6 -21.34 37.78 -15.72
CA TYR A 6 -21.99 38.16 -16.98
C TYR A 6 -23.53 37.99 -16.97
N ALA A 7 -24.10 37.48 -15.87
CA ALA A 7 -25.54 37.24 -15.75
C ALA A 7 -26.38 38.49 -16.10
N ASP A 8 -25.92 39.67 -15.65
CA ASP A 8 -26.57 40.94 -15.89
C ASP A 8 -26.60 41.35 -17.40
N GLU A 9 -25.65 40.84 -18.20
CA GLU A 9 -25.60 41.11 -19.65
C GLU A 9 -26.68 40.35 -20.43
N PHE A 10 -27.22 39.27 -19.86
CA PHE A 10 -28.30 38.48 -20.46
C PHE A 10 -29.68 38.88 -19.96
N GLU A 11 -29.77 39.81 -18.98
CA GLU A 11 -31.04 40.29 -18.46
C GLU A 11 -31.88 40.95 -19.58
N GLY A 12 -33.08 40.43 -19.83
CA GLY A 12 -33.96 40.86 -20.90
C GLY A 12 -33.71 40.22 -22.27
N SER A 13 -32.73 39.32 -22.40
CA SER A 13 -32.53 38.45 -23.55
C SER A 13 -33.47 37.24 -23.50
N ARG A 14 -33.41 36.36 -24.54
CA ARG A 14 -34.09 35.05 -24.52
C ARG A 14 -33.23 33.94 -23.89
N ILE A 15 -32.07 34.30 -23.37
CA ILE A 15 -31.11 33.38 -22.77
C ILE A 15 -31.35 33.40 -21.26
N GLU A 16 -31.67 32.26 -20.69
CA GLU A 16 -31.75 32.06 -19.27
C GLU A 16 -30.38 31.60 -18.79
N VAL A 17 -29.77 32.34 -17.86
CA VAL A 17 -28.52 31.92 -17.22
C VAL A 17 -28.89 31.04 -16.05
N VAL A 18 -28.62 29.77 -16.18
CA VAL A 18 -28.81 28.76 -15.12
C VAL A 18 -27.44 28.49 -14.52
N LEU A 19 -27.29 28.71 -13.22
CA LEU A 19 -26.05 28.42 -12.51
C LEU A 19 -25.95 26.93 -12.24
N GLU A 20 -24.73 26.43 -12.15
CA GLU A 20 -24.49 25.05 -11.77
C GLU A 20 -25.13 24.73 -10.39
N THR A 21 -25.09 25.67 -9.46
CA THR A 21 -25.80 25.60 -8.18
C THR A 21 -27.31 25.48 -8.31
N ASP A 22 -27.89 26.03 -9.36
CA ASP A 22 -29.33 25.97 -9.60
C ASP A 22 -29.72 24.64 -10.28
N ILE A 23 -28.84 24.10 -11.13
CA ILE A 23 -29.01 22.77 -11.76
C ILE A 23 -28.96 21.68 -10.70
N PHE A 24 -28.01 21.79 -9.76
CA PHE A 24 -27.83 20.78 -8.70
C PHE A 24 -28.73 21.03 -7.48
N ALA A 25 -29.45 22.18 -7.38
CA ALA A 25 -30.28 22.49 -6.22
C ALA A 25 -31.43 21.48 -5.96
N GLU A 26 -31.86 20.75 -6.99
CA GLU A 26 -32.89 19.71 -6.90
C GLU A 26 -32.28 18.29 -6.87
N ILE A 27 -30.95 18.15 -7.05
CA ILE A 27 -30.26 16.86 -7.08
C ILE A 27 -29.77 16.52 -5.68
N ASN A 28 -30.39 15.52 -5.05
CA ASN A 28 -30.05 15.09 -3.71
C ASN A 28 -29.01 13.96 -3.66
N TYR A 29 -28.71 13.33 -4.82
CA TYR A 29 -27.82 12.21 -4.93
C TYR A 29 -27.16 12.14 -6.30
N ILE A 30 -25.83 11.94 -6.33
CA ILE A 30 -25.05 11.64 -7.53
C ILE A 30 -24.14 10.47 -7.23
N PRO A 31 -24.33 9.30 -7.85
CA PRO A 31 -23.37 8.21 -7.77
C PRO A 31 -22.09 8.59 -8.52
N LEU A 32 -20.95 8.32 -7.92
CA LEU A 32 -19.63 8.59 -8.50
C LEU A 32 -18.84 7.31 -8.73
N HIS A 33 -18.96 6.34 -7.81
CA HIS A 33 -18.46 4.99 -7.99
C HIS A 33 -19.42 3.99 -7.35
N LEU A 34 -19.90 3.05 -8.18
CA LEU A 34 -20.86 2.02 -7.77
C LEU A 34 -20.10 0.89 -7.10
N ALA A 35 -20.23 0.76 -5.79
CA ALA A 35 -19.58 -0.26 -4.97
C ALA A 35 -20.31 -0.39 -3.63
N GLU A 36 -19.84 -1.32 -2.79
CA GLU A 36 -20.27 -1.46 -1.41
C GLU A 36 -19.07 -1.51 -0.46
N GLY A 37 -19.29 -1.22 0.80
CA GLY A 37 -18.23 -1.22 1.80
C GLY A 37 -18.76 -1.22 3.23
N TYR A 38 -17.91 -1.63 4.14
CA TYR A 38 -18.15 -1.63 5.58
C TYR A 38 -17.11 -0.77 6.27
N GLY A 39 -17.48 -0.11 7.37
CA GLY A 39 -16.49 0.67 8.11
C GLY A 39 -17.07 1.48 9.26
N PHE A 40 -16.19 2.21 9.94
CA PHE A 40 -16.58 3.13 10.99
C PHE A 40 -16.92 4.49 10.39
N PHE A 41 -18.13 4.98 10.61
CA PHE A 41 -18.65 6.20 9.98
C PHE A 41 -18.16 7.45 10.69
N LYS A 42 -17.36 8.26 9.99
CA LYS A 42 -16.75 9.49 10.49
C LYS A 42 -17.16 10.71 9.69
N HIS A 43 -17.48 11.80 10.36
CA HIS A 43 -17.54 13.13 9.77
C HIS A 43 -16.17 13.82 9.90
N MET A 44 -15.57 14.15 8.77
CA MET A 44 -14.22 14.73 8.65
C MET A 44 -14.30 16.25 8.58
N GLU A 45 -14.47 16.89 9.75
CA GLU A 45 -14.54 18.35 9.87
C GLU A 45 -13.16 19.02 9.64
N ASP A 46 -12.07 18.37 10.05
CA ASP A 46 -10.70 18.82 9.78
C ASP A 46 -10.11 18.00 8.62
N LEU A 47 -9.92 18.64 7.47
CA LEU A 47 -9.34 18.03 6.27
C LEU A 47 -7.87 17.58 6.45
N ASN A 48 -7.19 17.98 7.53
CA ASN A 48 -5.86 17.51 7.87
C ASN A 48 -5.88 16.24 8.74
N GLU A 49 -7.05 15.86 9.26
CA GLU A 49 -7.19 14.57 9.94
C GLU A 49 -7.04 13.43 8.93
N THR A 50 -6.27 12.42 9.30
CA THR A 50 -6.06 11.23 8.46
C THR A 50 -7.05 10.15 8.86
N PRO A 51 -7.98 9.75 7.98
CA PRO A 51 -8.88 8.63 8.26
C PRO A 51 -8.13 7.30 8.24
N GLY A 52 -8.67 6.31 8.94
CA GLY A 52 -8.21 4.93 8.87
C GLY A 52 -8.72 4.21 7.60
N SER A 53 -8.03 3.14 7.22
CA SER A 53 -8.39 2.33 6.03
C SER A 53 -9.79 1.67 6.13
N ARG A 54 -10.33 1.57 7.35
CA ARG A 54 -11.65 1.00 7.64
C ARG A 54 -12.69 2.06 8.01
N ASP A 55 -12.41 3.34 7.73
CA ASP A 55 -13.38 4.41 7.98
C ASP A 55 -14.23 4.65 6.73
N ILE A 56 -15.53 4.82 6.89
CA ILE A 56 -16.40 5.44 5.89
C ILE A 56 -16.49 6.91 6.22
N VAL A 57 -16.07 7.76 5.29
CA VAL A 57 -15.84 9.18 5.55
C VAL A 57 -16.90 10.07 4.93
N LEU A 58 -17.36 11.06 5.68
CA LEU A 58 -18.20 12.15 5.19
C LEU A 58 -17.38 13.43 5.16
N TYR A 59 -17.29 14.06 4.00
CA TYR A 59 -16.59 15.31 3.76
C TYR A 59 -17.54 16.43 3.33
N ASP A 60 -17.39 17.62 3.95
CA ASP A 60 -18.05 18.86 3.54
C ASP A 60 -17.20 19.67 2.52
N ALA A 61 -15.97 19.26 2.29
CA ALA A 61 -15.08 19.77 1.25
C ALA A 61 -14.10 18.67 0.85
N LEU A 62 -13.61 18.67 -0.40
CA LEU A 62 -12.69 17.63 -0.84
C LEU A 62 -11.31 17.78 -0.20
N PRO A 63 -10.76 16.73 0.44
CA PRO A 63 -9.40 16.75 0.98
C PRO A 63 -8.37 16.76 -0.16
N ASN A 64 -7.20 17.33 0.10
CA ASN A 64 -6.09 17.35 -0.87
C ASN A 64 -5.41 15.99 -1.09
N SER A 65 -5.58 15.06 -0.18
CA SER A 65 -5.13 13.68 -0.33
C SER A 65 -6.02 12.78 0.51
N LEU A 66 -6.31 11.60 0.01
CA LEU A 66 -7.13 10.62 0.69
C LEU A 66 -6.37 9.29 0.75
N PRO A 67 -6.12 8.71 1.94
CA PRO A 67 -5.66 7.33 2.06
C PRO A 67 -6.80 6.37 1.67
N ARG A 68 -6.52 5.07 1.63
CA ARG A 68 -7.58 4.06 1.51
C ARG A 68 -8.60 4.25 2.64
N VAL A 69 -9.87 4.17 2.29
CA VAL A 69 -11.03 4.22 3.21
C VAL A 69 -12.05 3.16 2.81
N GLY A 70 -13.01 2.87 3.67
CA GLY A 70 -14.08 1.89 3.39
C GLY A 70 -15.24 2.44 2.57
N GLY A 71 -15.31 3.75 2.34
CA GLY A 71 -16.33 4.41 1.54
C GLY A 71 -16.30 5.92 1.73
N ILE A 72 -16.86 6.65 0.75
CA ILE A 72 -16.79 8.11 0.68
C ILE A 72 -18.18 8.68 0.45
N ILE A 73 -18.54 9.65 1.27
CA ILE A 73 -19.73 10.48 1.13
C ILE A 73 -19.27 11.92 1.07
N THR A 74 -19.76 12.70 0.14
CA THR A 74 -19.48 14.15 0.10
C THR A 74 -20.77 14.96 0.07
N SER A 75 -20.79 16.06 0.82
CA SER A 75 -21.85 17.06 0.75
C SER A 75 -21.61 18.12 -0.36
N VAL A 76 -20.46 18.01 -1.07
CA VAL A 76 -20.11 18.85 -2.22
C VAL A 76 -20.01 17.99 -3.48
N VAL A 77 -20.47 18.56 -4.59
CA VAL A 77 -20.42 17.86 -5.88
C VAL A 77 -18.96 17.66 -6.30
N GLN A 78 -18.62 16.45 -6.71
CA GLN A 78 -17.30 16.10 -7.23
C GLN A 78 -17.32 16.00 -8.75
N THR A 79 -16.15 16.22 -9.36
CA THR A 79 -15.94 15.83 -10.76
C THR A 79 -15.61 14.34 -10.85
N PRO A 80 -15.98 13.65 -11.93
CA PRO A 80 -15.66 12.22 -12.11
C PRO A 80 -14.17 11.89 -11.95
N LEU A 81 -13.28 12.78 -12.38
CA LEU A 81 -11.83 12.64 -12.20
C LEU A 81 -11.27 13.43 -11.01
N SER A 82 -12.07 13.79 -10.04
CA SER A 82 -11.49 14.26 -8.77
C SER A 82 -10.57 13.15 -8.22
N HIS A 83 -9.43 13.53 -7.62
CA HIS A 83 -8.54 12.55 -7.03
C HIS A 83 -9.24 11.71 -5.95
N VAL A 84 -10.30 12.20 -5.34
CA VAL A 84 -11.15 11.47 -4.40
C VAL A 84 -11.93 10.38 -5.12
N ASN A 85 -12.53 10.68 -6.28
CA ASN A 85 -13.25 9.68 -7.06
C ASN A 85 -12.32 8.69 -7.74
N LEU A 86 -11.20 9.16 -8.31
CA LEU A 86 -10.17 8.24 -8.84
C LEU A 86 -9.68 7.26 -7.77
N ARG A 87 -9.55 7.75 -6.52
CA ARG A 87 -9.19 6.90 -5.41
C ARG A 87 -10.29 5.88 -5.08
N ALA A 88 -11.55 6.29 -5.12
CA ALA A 88 -12.67 5.38 -4.92
C ALA A 88 -12.72 4.27 -5.98
N ILE A 89 -12.47 4.61 -7.24
CA ILE A 89 -12.38 3.64 -8.35
C ILE A 89 -11.21 2.68 -8.12
N GLN A 90 -10.01 3.20 -7.84
CA GLN A 90 -8.81 2.39 -7.59
C GLN A 90 -8.96 1.41 -6.43
N ASP A 91 -9.62 1.82 -5.36
CA ASP A 91 -9.80 1.01 -4.16
C ASP A 91 -11.11 0.20 -4.20
N ASN A 92 -11.89 0.34 -5.27
CA ASN A 92 -13.23 -0.25 -5.44
C ASN A 92 -14.13 0.00 -4.23
N VAL A 93 -14.24 1.27 -3.80
CA VAL A 93 -15.05 1.67 -2.64
C VAL A 93 -16.19 2.59 -3.03
N PRO A 94 -17.35 2.51 -2.36
CA PRO A 94 -18.51 3.31 -2.69
C PRO A 94 -18.22 4.81 -2.53
N ASN A 95 -18.58 5.61 -3.55
CA ASN A 95 -18.45 7.06 -3.53
C ASN A 95 -19.68 7.73 -4.12
N ALA A 96 -20.28 8.63 -3.36
CA ALA A 96 -21.41 9.43 -3.85
C ALA A 96 -21.43 10.85 -3.24
N TYR A 97 -22.00 11.77 -4.00
CA TYR A 97 -22.52 13.02 -3.48
C TYR A 97 -23.91 12.77 -2.89
N ILE A 98 -24.13 13.23 -1.67
CA ILE A 98 -25.42 13.23 -0.98
C ILE A 98 -25.64 14.63 -0.42
N ALA A 99 -26.76 15.29 -0.82
CA ALA A 99 -27.05 16.62 -0.35
C ALA A 99 -27.39 16.61 1.16
N ASP A 100 -26.77 17.51 1.92
CA ASP A 100 -27.04 17.73 3.35
C ASP A 100 -27.20 16.41 4.16
N PRO A 101 -26.25 15.45 4.10
CA PRO A 101 -26.45 14.10 4.62
C PRO A 101 -26.73 14.09 6.14
N LEU A 102 -26.19 15.06 6.88
CA LEU A 102 -26.43 15.17 8.33
C LEU A 102 -27.78 15.78 8.71
N SER A 103 -28.51 16.36 7.76
CA SER A 103 -29.89 16.77 7.96
C SER A 103 -30.87 15.58 7.88
N ASN A 104 -30.41 14.43 7.41
CA ASN A 104 -31.16 13.18 7.43
C ASN A 104 -30.91 12.45 8.74
N ASP A 105 -31.93 12.39 9.62
CA ASP A 105 -31.84 11.73 10.94
C ASP A 105 -31.38 10.27 10.84
N ALA A 106 -31.71 9.55 9.76
CA ALA A 106 -31.32 8.19 9.55
C ALA A 106 -29.80 8.05 9.32
N ILE A 107 -29.19 8.97 8.61
CA ILE A 107 -27.73 9.01 8.39
C ILE A 107 -27.01 9.58 9.63
N ALA A 108 -27.50 10.70 10.17
CA ALA A 108 -26.89 11.36 11.31
C ALA A 108 -26.83 10.46 12.55
N SER A 109 -27.83 9.59 12.76
CA SER A 109 -27.86 8.66 13.90
C SER A 109 -26.80 7.56 13.83
N LEU A 110 -26.24 7.30 12.65
CA LEU A 110 -25.21 6.28 12.42
C LEU A 110 -23.78 6.79 12.61
N LEU A 111 -23.58 8.11 12.79
CA LEU A 111 -22.27 8.70 13.02
C LEU A 111 -21.59 8.08 14.27
N ASN A 112 -20.29 7.86 14.13
CA ASN A 112 -19.44 7.23 15.15
C ASN A 112 -19.87 5.78 15.49
N GLY A 113 -20.51 5.10 14.55
CA GLY A 113 -20.87 3.67 14.59
C GLY A 113 -20.30 2.93 13.38
N TYR A 114 -20.34 1.61 13.42
CA TYR A 114 -20.03 0.78 12.26
C TYR A 114 -21.23 0.72 11.33
N ILE A 115 -20.99 0.88 10.02
CA ILE A 115 -22.04 0.88 8.99
C ILE A 115 -21.65 0.00 7.80
N TYR A 116 -22.68 -0.45 7.09
CA TYR A 116 -22.65 -0.86 5.71
C TYR A 116 -23.09 0.31 4.84
N TYR A 117 -22.40 0.55 3.73
CA TYR A 117 -22.69 1.59 2.77
C TYR A 117 -22.55 1.05 1.36
N LYS A 118 -23.59 1.24 0.54
CA LYS A 118 -23.63 0.83 -0.87
C LYS A 118 -24.12 1.97 -1.74
N VAL A 119 -23.46 2.17 -2.89
CA VAL A 119 -23.83 3.13 -3.94
C VAL A 119 -24.35 2.35 -5.13
N GLU A 120 -25.54 2.67 -5.56
CA GLU A 120 -26.21 2.15 -6.76
C GLU A 120 -26.47 3.30 -7.74
N SER A 121 -26.90 3.00 -8.96
CA SER A 121 -27.05 4.02 -10.02
C SER A 121 -28.10 5.10 -9.71
N ASP A 122 -29.12 4.77 -8.93
CA ASP A 122 -30.28 5.63 -8.66
C ASP A 122 -30.59 5.81 -7.17
N GLN A 123 -29.87 5.09 -6.29
CA GLN A 123 -30.07 5.13 -4.84
C GLN A 123 -28.79 4.71 -4.10
N TYR A 124 -28.81 4.89 -2.78
CA TYR A 124 -27.80 4.35 -1.86
C TYR A 124 -28.45 3.61 -0.70
N GLU A 125 -27.73 2.67 -0.13
CA GLU A 125 -28.10 2.00 1.10
C GLU A 125 -27.09 2.33 2.20
N ILE A 126 -27.57 2.75 3.36
CA ILE A 126 -26.76 2.92 4.58
C ILE A 126 -27.51 2.25 5.73
N ARG A 127 -26.84 1.37 6.46
CA ARG A 127 -27.38 0.71 7.64
C ARG A 127 -26.33 0.49 8.72
N GLU A 128 -26.77 0.29 9.95
CA GLU A 128 -25.88 -0.16 11.03
C GLU A 128 -25.26 -1.53 10.67
N ALA A 129 -24.00 -1.71 11.02
CA ALA A 129 -23.27 -2.96 10.90
C ALA A 129 -22.59 -3.31 12.23
N THR A 130 -22.29 -4.58 12.42
CA THR A 130 -21.52 -5.06 13.56
C THR A 130 -20.02 -5.02 13.26
N LEU A 131 -19.17 -4.96 14.29
CA LEU A 131 -17.72 -5.08 14.12
C LEU A 131 -17.31 -6.42 13.46
N ALA A 132 -18.08 -7.49 13.70
CA ALA A 132 -17.84 -8.79 13.06
C ALA A 132 -18.03 -8.71 11.54
N GLU A 133 -19.17 -8.14 11.06
CA GLU A 133 -19.37 -7.91 9.62
C GLU A 133 -18.27 -7.08 9.00
N VAL A 134 -17.77 -6.04 9.71
CA VAL A 134 -16.64 -5.22 9.23
C VAL A 134 -15.37 -6.06 9.12
N ASN A 135 -15.05 -6.87 10.12
CA ASN A 135 -13.85 -7.69 10.10
C ASN A 135 -13.92 -8.75 9.00
N ASP A 136 -15.01 -9.47 8.88
CA ASP A 136 -15.21 -10.48 7.84
C ASP A 136 -15.05 -9.86 6.44
N TRP A 137 -15.67 -8.69 6.19
CA TRP A 137 -15.53 -7.96 4.92
C TRP A 137 -14.08 -7.64 4.57
N TYR A 138 -13.29 -7.13 5.53
CA TYR A 138 -11.90 -6.76 5.27
C TYR A 138 -10.96 -7.96 5.13
N GLU A 139 -11.24 -9.07 5.80
CA GLU A 139 -10.47 -10.30 5.56
C GLU A 139 -10.76 -10.86 4.14
N ASP A 140 -11.99 -10.80 3.67
CA ASP A 140 -12.35 -11.24 2.31
C ASP A 140 -11.71 -10.34 1.21
N LEU A 141 -11.47 -9.05 1.50
CA LEU A 141 -10.85 -8.11 0.55
C LEU A 141 -9.33 -8.16 0.53
N ARG A 142 -8.69 -8.70 1.56
CA ARG A 142 -7.22 -8.75 1.63
C ARG A 142 -6.71 -9.91 0.78
N PRO A 143 -5.59 -9.73 0.06
CA PRO A 143 -4.90 -10.87 -0.54
C PRO A 143 -4.65 -11.96 0.51
N THR A 144 -4.86 -13.20 0.15
CA THR A 144 -4.63 -14.34 1.06
C THR A 144 -3.15 -14.51 1.38
N GLU A 145 -2.28 -14.14 0.45
CA GLU A 145 -0.84 -14.33 0.56
C GLU A 145 -0.03 -13.02 0.64
N THR A 146 1.18 -13.13 1.18
CA THR A 146 2.13 -12.01 1.20
C THR A 146 2.69 -11.78 -0.19
N GLN A 147 2.47 -10.61 -0.74
CA GLN A 147 3.04 -10.17 -2.00
C GLN A 147 4.51 -9.75 -1.80
N ILE A 148 5.42 -10.41 -2.50
CA ILE A 148 6.86 -10.14 -2.40
C ILE A 148 7.33 -9.40 -3.66
N PRO A 149 7.53 -8.07 -3.61
CA PRO A 149 7.99 -7.32 -4.76
C PRO A 149 9.35 -7.79 -5.26
N ILE A 150 9.49 -8.00 -6.57
CA ILE A 150 10.77 -8.34 -7.18
C ILE A 150 11.74 -7.19 -6.97
N ARG A 151 12.91 -7.48 -6.41
CA ARG A 151 13.98 -6.50 -6.13
C ARG A 151 15.31 -7.02 -6.64
N ASP A 152 15.69 -6.57 -7.83
CA ASP A 152 17.00 -6.86 -8.40
C ASP A 152 18.03 -5.82 -7.95
N LEU A 153 19.05 -6.25 -7.24
CA LEU A 153 20.17 -5.42 -6.75
C LEU A 153 21.45 -5.62 -7.59
N SER A 154 21.40 -6.34 -8.69
CA SER A 154 22.56 -6.63 -9.53
C SER A 154 23.10 -5.37 -10.24
N ILE A 155 22.22 -4.39 -10.51
CA ILE A 155 22.60 -3.10 -11.09
C ILE A 155 22.93 -2.14 -9.96
N ASN A 156 24.20 -1.75 -9.86
CA ASN A 156 24.73 -0.95 -8.76
C ASN A 156 25.29 0.41 -9.20
N GLU A 157 24.96 0.86 -10.41
CA GLU A 157 25.38 2.14 -10.98
C GLU A 157 24.16 2.99 -11.40
N ILE A 158 24.30 4.30 -11.33
CA ILE A 158 23.33 5.26 -11.89
C ILE A 158 23.44 5.23 -13.41
N LYS A 159 22.30 5.08 -14.11
CA LYS A 159 22.28 5.00 -15.58
C LYS A 159 21.56 6.19 -16.20
N PRO A 160 22.07 6.72 -17.35
CA PRO A 160 21.25 7.55 -18.23
C PRO A 160 19.98 6.81 -18.66
N LEU A 161 18.87 7.52 -18.87
CA LEU A 161 17.61 6.90 -19.33
C LEU A 161 17.78 6.14 -20.65
N ASP A 162 18.68 6.58 -21.53
CA ASP A 162 18.96 5.89 -22.81
C ASP A 162 19.59 4.49 -22.65
N ASP A 163 20.11 4.17 -21.46
CA ASP A 163 20.72 2.89 -21.12
C ASP A 163 19.80 2.02 -20.23
N ILE A 164 18.55 2.43 -20.00
CA ILE A 164 17.56 1.70 -19.21
C ILE A 164 16.48 1.15 -20.14
N THR A 165 16.21 -0.14 -20.03
CA THR A 165 15.17 -0.82 -20.82
C THR A 165 13.92 -1.09 -19.97
N PHE A 166 12.84 -1.55 -20.63
CA PHE A 166 11.59 -1.93 -19.99
C PHE A 166 11.81 -3.04 -18.93
N GLU A 167 12.58 -4.07 -19.26
CA GLU A 167 12.87 -5.22 -18.39
C GLU A 167 13.67 -4.84 -17.13
N MET A 168 14.32 -3.67 -17.11
CA MET A 168 15.04 -3.20 -15.93
C MET A 168 14.12 -2.59 -14.86
N SER A 169 12.80 -2.73 -15.00
CA SER A 169 11.83 -2.29 -13.98
C SER A 169 12.08 -2.94 -12.62
N SER A 170 12.55 -4.19 -12.59
CA SER A 170 12.96 -4.91 -11.38
C SER A 170 14.15 -4.29 -10.63
N SER A 171 14.94 -3.40 -11.28
CA SER A 171 16.09 -2.70 -10.69
C SER A 171 15.86 -1.20 -10.50
N PHE A 172 15.05 -0.54 -11.35
CA PHE A 172 14.85 0.92 -11.36
C PHE A 172 13.42 1.34 -11.00
N GLY A 173 12.46 0.41 -10.99
CA GLY A 173 11.03 0.66 -10.85
C GLY A 173 10.38 1.10 -12.16
N ALA A 174 9.08 0.84 -12.28
CA ALA A 174 8.32 1.03 -13.51
C ALA A 174 8.29 2.47 -14.01
N LYS A 175 8.11 3.47 -13.15
CA LYS A 175 8.11 4.87 -13.61
C LYS A 175 9.39 5.26 -14.33
N CYS A 176 10.55 4.79 -13.84
CA CYS A 176 11.83 5.07 -14.46
C CYS A 176 11.99 4.30 -15.77
N SER A 177 11.71 2.98 -15.77
CA SER A 177 11.85 2.14 -16.95
C SER A 177 10.84 2.51 -18.04
N ASN A 178 9.59 2.82 -17.72
CA ASN A 178 8.59 3.24 -18.69
C ASN A 178 8.96 4.58 -19.36
N LEU A 179 9.43 5.56 -18.57
CA LEU A 179 9.89 6.82 -19.17
C LEU A 179 11.14 6.61 -20.07
N ALA A 180 12.07 5.77 -19.63
CA ALA A 180 13.23 5.39 -20.42
C ALA A 180 12.82 4.68 -21.72
N THR A 181 11.90 3.73 -21.65
CA THR A 181 11.37 2.98 -22.80
C THR A 181 10.74 3.92 -23.83
N MET A 182 9.95 4.91 -23.42
CA MET A 182 9.36 5.89 -24.33
C MET A 182 10.39 6.71 -25.10
N ARG A 183 11.66 6.78 -24.66
CA ARG A 183 12.73 7.44 -25.44
C ARG A 183 13.14 6.65 -26.67
N THR A 184 12.77 5.37 -26.74
CA THR A 184 12.98 4.52 -27.93
C THR A 184 11.85 4.65 -28.94
N PHE A 185 10.71 5.27 -28.57
CA PHE A 185 9.58 5.49 -29.48
C PHE A 185 9.92 6.62 -30.47
N ASP A 186 9.26 6.63 -31.61
CA ASP A 186 9.50 7.63 -32.68
C ASP A 186 8.80 8.97 -32.36
N PHE A 187 9.17 9.57 -31.21
CA PHE A 187 8.71 10.88 -30.81
C PHE A 187 9.67 12.01 -31.24
N PRO A 188 9.16 13.23 -31.46
CA PRO A 188 10.02 14.40 -31.64
C PRO A 188 11.02 14.58 -30.49
N GLU A 189 12.22 15.08 -30.82
CA GLU A 189 13.24 15.38 -29.80
C GLU A 189 12.67 16.32 -28.73
N GLY A 190 12.89 15.95 -27.44
CA GLY A 190 12.42 16.72 -26.28
C GLY A 190 11.02 16.36 -25.80
N THR A 191 10.26 15.49 -26.51
CA THR A 191 8.97 14.98 -26.01
C THR A 191 9.17 14.22 -24.70
N ILE A 192 10.20 13.39 -24.62
CA ILE A 192 10.58 12.69 -23.39
C ILE A 192 11.85 13.33 -22.84
N PRO A 193 11.86 13.79 -21.58
CA PRO A 193 13.03 14.48 -21.00
C PRO A 193 14.26 13.57 -20.93
N ASN A 194 15.45 14.17 -21.04
CA ASN A 194 16.69 13.51 -20.67
C ASN A 194 16.74 13.33 -19.16
N GLY A 195 17.46 12.31 -18.69
CA GLY A 195 17.57 12.08 -17.24
C GLY A 195 18.37 10.84 -16.89
N PHE A 196 18.27 10.48 -15.63
CA PHE A 196 18.96 9.34 -15.04
C PHE A 196 18.03 8.52 -14.16
N GLY A 197 18.27 7.20 -14.11
CA GLY A 197 17.70 6.29 -13.15
C GLY A 197 18.71 5.96 -12.05
N ILE A 198 18.26 6.00 -10.79
CA ILE A 198 19.02 5.52 -9.63
C ILE A 198 18.40 4.18 -9.21
N PRO A 199 19.16 3.06 -9.22
CA PRO A 199 18.61 1.74 -8.96
C PRO A 199 18.28 1.49 -7.49
N PHE A 200 17.49 0.45 -7.22
CA PHE A 200 17.14 0.00 -5.88
C PHE A 200 18.35 -0.30 -5.00
N TYR A 201 19.48 -0.69 -5.59
CA TYR A 201 20.74 -0.91 -4.89
C TYR A 201 21.13 0.26 -4.00
N PHE A 202 20.97 1.52 -4.47
CA PHE A 202 21.31 2.72 -3.68
C PHE A 202 20.40 2.88 -2.46
N TYR A 203 19.12 2.58 -2.60
CA TYR A 203 18.18 2.59 -1.46
C TYR A 203 18.56 1.51 -0.45
N ASP A 204 18.77 0.30 -0.90
CA ASP A 204 19.10 -0.86 -0.06
C ASP A 204 20.40 -0.64 0.72
N GLU A 205 21.48 -0.22 0.05
CA GLU A 205 22.75 0.12 0.68
C GLU A 205 22.63 1.27 1.70
N PHE A 206 21.81 2.28 1.41
CA PHE A 206 21.56 3.37 2.35
C PHE A 206 20.81 2.91 3.60
N MET A 207 19.81 2.05 3.43
CA MET A 207 19.05 1.47 4.53
C MET A 207 19.93 0.56 5.40
N GLN A 208 20.73 -0.30 4.78
CA GLN A 208 21.68 -1.18 5.50
C GLN A 208 22.77 -0.40 6.22
N TYR A 209 23.39 0.59 5.57
CA TYR A 209 24.45 1.40 6.15
C TYR A 209 24.04 2.09 7.46
N ASN A 210 22.77 2.44 7.59
CA ASN A 210 22.20 3.11 8.77
C ASN A 210 21.44 2.16 9.70
N ASN A 211 21.40 0.87 9.47
CA ASN A 211 20.63 -0.16 10.18
C ASN A 211 19.12 0.16 10.25
N PHE A 212 18.58 0.77 9.19
CA PHE A 212 17.18 1.16 9.17
C PHE A 212 16.22 -0.01 9.01
N TYR A 213 16.64 -1.14 8.46
CA TYR A 213 15.81 -2.34 8.41
C TYR A 213 15.57 -2.90 9.81
N GLU A 214 16.60 -2.96 10.64
CA GLU A 214 16.49 -3.38 12.03
C GLU A 214 15.66 -2.38 12.85
N GLU A 215 15.86 -1.08 12.65
CA GLU A 215 15.03 -0.05 13.31
C GLU A 215 13.56 -0.17 12.91
N ALA A 216 13.25 -0.38 11.63
CA ALA A 216 11.90 -0.57 11.14
C ALA A 216 11.24 -1.81 11.75
N GLN A 217 11.98 -2.93 11.85
CA GLN A 217 11.48 -4.15 12.47
C GLN A 217 11.10 -3.89 13.94
N VAL A 218 11.97 -3.25 14.71
CA VAL A 218 11.70 -2.90 16.12
C VAL A 218 10.46 -2.00 16.26
N ILE A 219 10.27 -1.06 15.32
CA ILE A 219 9.08 -0.19 15.31
C ILE A 219 7.82 -1.02 15.05
N MET A 220 7.87 -1.92 14.06
CA MET A 220 6.73 -2.72 13.63
C MET A 220 6.34 -3.79 14.66
N ASP A 221 7.32 -4.35 15.37
CA ASP A 221 7.09 -5.34 16.43
C ASP A 221 6.46 -4.74 17.69
N ASN A 222 6.38 -3.42 17.79
CA ASN A 222 5.79 -2.76 18.96
C ASN A 222 4.25 -2.92 18.96
N PRO A 223 3.65 -3.53 20.01
CA PRO A 223 2.21 -3.71 20.08
C PRO A 223 1.39 -2.42 19.98
N ALA A 224 1.92 -1.29 20.48
CA ALA A 224 1.24 -0.02 20.33
C ALA A 224 1.25 0.47 18.87
N PHE A 225 2.31 0.17 18.12
CA PHE A 225 2.36 0.47 16.70
C PHE A 225 1.32 -0.33 15.90
N GLN A 226 1.11 -1.59 16.26
CA GLN A 226 0.13 -2.46 15.61
C GLN A 226 -1.32 -2.05 15.92
N ASN A 227 -1.60 -1.62 17.15
CA ASN A 227 -2.96 -1.44 17.63
C ASN A 227 -3.43 0.03 17.74
N ASP A 228 -2.53 1.02 17.65
CA ASP A 228 -2.85 2.45 17.78
C ASP A 228 -2.41 3.22 16.53
N ILE A 229 -3.37 3.61 15.72
CA ILE A 229 -3.14 4.33 14.45
C ILE A 229 -2.42 5.68 14.66
N ASN A 230 -2.69 6.39 15.76
CA ASN A 230 -2.04 7.67 16.04
C ASN A 230 -0.59 7.46 16.45
N PHE A 231 -0.32 6.45 17.29
CA PHE A 231 1.03 6.06 17.66
C PHE A 231 1.82 5.59 16.43
N ARG A 232 1.20 4.78 15.56
CA ARG A 232 1.80 4.34 14.29
C ARG A 232 2.21 5.51 13.41
N ASN A 233 1.30 6.47 13.19
CA ASN A 233 1.60 7.66 12.40
C ASN A 233 2.75 8.48 12.99
N GLU A 234 2.78 8.70 14.31
CA GLU A 234 3.85 9.41 15.01
C GLU A 234 5.21 8.67 14.84
N ARG A 235 5.23 7.35 15.01
CA ARG A 235 6.46 6.55 14.88
C ARG A 235 7.00 6.55 13.45
N LEU A 236 6.12 6.42 12.45
CA LEU A 236 6.53 6.54 11.06
C LEU A 236 7.08 7.93 10.72
N ASP A 237 6.52 8.99 11.29
CA ASP A 237 7.05 10.35 11.13
C ASP A 237 8.43 10.53 11.76
N ASP A 238 8.67 9.98 12.94
CA ASP A 238 9.98 9.97 13.57
C ASP A 238 10.99 9.18 12.73
N PHE A 239 10.64 8.00 12.26
CA PHE A 239 11.50 7.16 11.43
C PHE A 239 11.85 7.85 10.11
N ARG A 240 10.89 8.48 9.45
CA ARG A 240 11.12 9.31 8.26
C ARG A 240 12.09 10.47 8.54
N ARG A 241 12.01 11.06 9.72
CA ARG A 241 12.95 12.11 10.13
C ARG A 241 14.36 11.55 10.27
N SER A 242 14.51 10.39 10.92
CA SER A 242 15.80 9.68 11.01
C SER A 242 16.41 9.43 9.62
N ILE A 243 15.62 8.91 8.67
CA ILE A 243 16.05 8.68 7.29
C ILE A 243 16.54 9.97 6.60
N LYS A 244 15.81 11.07 6.75
CA LYS A 244 16.17 12.36 6.13
C LYS A 244 17.46 12.95 6.68
N GLU A 245 17.76 12.71 7.96
CA GLU A 245 18.92 13.27 8.67
C GLU A 245 20.15 12.34 8.61
N ALA A 246 19.98 11.08 8.29
CA ALA A 246 21.03 10.07 8.30
C ALA A 246 22.22 10.40 7.37
N PRO A 247 23.43 9.97 7.72
CA PRO A 247 24.58 10.05 6.84
C PRO A 247 24.41 9.11 5.64
N MET A 248 25.04 9.48 4.53
CA MET A 248 25.09 8.66 3.33
C MET A 248 26.54 8.25 3.06
N PRO A 249 26.83 7.02 2.59
CA PRO A 249 28.17 6.59 2.23
C PRO A 249 28.85 7.55 1.25
N GLN A 250 30.15 7.79 1.39
CA GLN A 250 30.87 8.76 0.54
C GLN A 250 30.81 8.40 -0.94
N TRP A 251 30.95 7.12 -1.29
CA TRP A 251 30.86 6.68 -2.68
C TRP A 251 29.52 7.04 -3.31
N MET A 252 28.44 6.91 -2.54
CA MET A 252 27.09 7.25 -3.00
C MET A 252 26.92 8.77 -3.17
N LEU A 253 27.51 9.57 -2.28
CA LEU A 253 27.54 11.03 -2.45
C LEU A 253 28.30 11.40 -3.73
N ASP A 254 29.43 10.76 -4.00
CA ASP A 254 30.25 11.07 -5.18
C ASP A 254 29.51 10.71 -6.49
N GLU A 255 28.83 9.56 -6.55
CA GLU A 255 28.00 9.12 -7.70
C GLU A 255 26.80 10.05 -7.92
N LEU A 256 26.09 10.43 -6.85
CA LEU A 256 24.97 11.36 -6.93
C LEU A 256 25.40 12.75 -7.39
N GLN A 257 26.58 13.21 -6.96
CA GLN A 257 27.15 14.48 -7.42
C GLN A 257 27.54 14.40 -8.90
N ALA A 258 28.20 13.32 -9.31
CA ALA A 258 28.58 13.12 -10.71
C ALA A 258 27.34 13.11 -11.64
N MET A 259 26.25 12.44 -11.24
CA MET A 259 24.98 12.49 -11.95
C MET A 259 24.41 13.93 -12.00
N TYR A 260 24.41 14.65 -10.87
CA TYR A 260 23.89 16.02 -10.82
C TYR A 260 24.68 16.98 -11.70
N ASP A 261 25.98 16.83 -11.73
CA ASP A 261 26.91 17.66 -12.56
C ASP A 261 26.79 17.37 -14.07
N ALA A 262 26.16 16.25 -14.45
CA ALA A 262 25.87 15.92 -15.84
C ALA A 262 24.66 16.71 -16.40
N PHE A 263 23.81 17.28 -15.55
CA PHE A 263 22.79 18.22 -15.98
C PHE A 263 23.40 19.60 -16.31
N PRO A 264 22.81 20.39 -17.23
CA PRO A 264 23.24 21.75 -17.49
C PRO A 264 23.32 22.59 -16.21
N SER A 265 24.38 23.36 -16.04
CA SER A 265 24.58 24.18 -14.84
C SER A 265 23.41 25.12 -14.59
N GLY A 266 22.90 25.11 -13.37
CA GLY A 266 21.75 25.93 -12.96
C GLY A 266 20.39 25.32 -13.22
N THR A 267 20.32 24.08 -13.74
CA THR A 267 19.05 23.38 -13.98
C THR A 267 18.52 22.81 -12.67
N PRO A 268 17.31 23.15 -12.22
CA PRO A 268 16.62 22.42 -11.17
C PRO A 268 16.31 20.98 -11.62
N VAL A 269 16.59 20.00 -10.76
CA VAL A 269 16.37 18.58 -11.07
C VAL A 269 15.20 18.04 -10.26
N ARG A 270 14.24 17.44 -10.94
CA ARG A 270 13.14 16.71 -10.32
C ARG A 270 13.60 15.29 -9.98
N VAL A 271 13.50 14.92 -8.71
CA VAL A 271 13.75 13.58 -8.20
C VAL A 271 12.39 12.94 -7.92
N ARG A 272 12.03 11.92 -8.68
CA ARG A 272 10.73 11.22 -8.58
C ARG A 272 10.93 9.82 -8.01
N SER A 273 9.97 9.37 -7.21
CA SER A 273 9.89 7.98 -6.76
C SER A 273 9.62 7.04 -7.93
N SER A 274 10.25 5.89 -7.91
CA SER A 274 10.05 4.78 -8.84
C SER A 274 10.24 3.49 -8.05
N THR A 275 9.18 2.85 -7.64
CA THR A 275 9.23 1.69 -6.73
C THR A 275 8.98 0.38 -7.46
N ASN A 276 9.25 -0.74 -6.78
CA ASN A 276 8.98 -2.09 -7.28
C ASN A 276 7.60 -2.63 -6.88
N ASN A 277 6.81 -1.83 -6.18
CA ASN A 277 5.48 -2.25 -5.72
C ASN A 277 4.34 -1.42 -6.34
N GLU A 278 4.63 -0.50 -7.28
CA GLU A 278 3.59 0.32 -7.91
C GLU A 278 2.77 -0.44 -8.96
N ASP A 279 3.30 -1.54 -9.49
CA ASP A 279 2.67 -2.36 -10.53
C ASP A 279 2.34 -3.78 -10.05
N LEU A 280 2.19 -3.98 -8.74
CA LEU A 280 1.72 -5.26 -8.22
C LEU A 280 0.22 -5.43 -8.49
N PRO A 281 -0.25 -6.65 -8.77
CA PRO A 281 -1.66 -6.93 -9.00
C PRO A 281 -2.56 -6.35 -7.90
N GLY A 282 -3.60 -5.63 -8.30
CA GLY A 282 -4.56 -5.00 -7.39
C GLY A 282 -4.00 -3.84 -6.55
N PHE A 283 -2.71 -3.49 -6.64
CA PHE A 283 -2.11 -2.40 -5.87
C PHE A 283 -1.82 -1.18 -6.73
N SER A 284 -2.37 -0.03 -6.35
CA SER A 284 -2.03 1.25 -6.97
C SER A 284 -1.14 2.09 -6.06
N GLY A 285 0.12 2.24 -6.45
CA GLY A 285 1.07 3.14 -5.78
C GLY A 285 0.86 4.63 -6.04
N ALA A 286 -0.24 5.01 -6.69
CA ALA A 286 -0.51 6.39 -7.09
C ALA A 286 -0.56 7.35 -5.89
N GLY A 287 0.26 8.39 -5.94
CA GLY A 287 0.30 9.45 -4.93
C GLY A 287 0.77 9.02 -3.53
N LEU A 288 1.25 7.79 -3.34
CA LEU A 288 1.77 7.32 -2.06
C LEU A 288 3.12 7.92 -1.70
N TYR A 289 3.95 8.16 -2.71
CA TYR A 289 5.35 8.55 -2.54
C TYR A 289 5.60 9.99 -2.96
N THR A 290 6.60 10.60 -2.33
CA THR A 290 6.94 12.00 -2.53
C THR A 290 7.93 12.17 -3.69
N SER A 291 7.71 13.17 -4.52
CA SER A 291 8.72 13.68 -5.46
C SER A 291 9.30 15.00 -4.95
N LYS A 292 10.57 15.28 -5.23
CA LYS A 292 11.23 16.51 -4.78
C LYS A 292 12.00 17.19 -5.91
N THR A 293 11.89 18.51 -5.99
CA THR A 293 12.78 19.32 -6.87
C THR A 293 14.00 19.75 -6.07
N GLN A 294 15.18 19.50 -6.61
CA GLN A 294 16.46 19.99 -6.13
C GLN A 294 16.80 21.28 -6.88
N TYR A 295 16.85 22.39 -6.18
CA TYR A 295 17.33 23.66 -6.74
C TYR A 295 18.84 23.79 -6.59
N PRO A 296 19.52 24.56 -7.48
CA PRO A 296 20.98 24.67 -7.46
C PRO A 296 21.58 25.24 -6.17
N ASP A 297 20.81 26.02 -5.42
CA ASP A 297 21.22 26.68 -4.16
C ASP A 297 20.92 25.86 -2.90
N GLU A 298 20.28 24.68 -3.04
CA GLU A 298 19.89 23.83 -1.90
C GLU A 298 21.01 22.89 -1.43
N GLY A 299 22.19 22.95 -2.04
CA GLY A 299 23.35 22.12 -1.72
C GLY A 299 23.31 20.75 -2.42
N HIS A 300 23.86 19.74 -1.78
CA HIS A 300 24.03 18.41 -2.37
C HIS A 300 22.69 17.71 -2.61
N ILE A 301 22.51 17.07 -3.79
CA ILE A 301 21.26 16.40 -4.21
C ILE A 301 20.84 15.25 -3.29
N SER A 302 21.77 14.67 -2.53
CA SER A 302 21.45 13.63 -1.53
C SER A 302 20.38 14.06 -0.53
N LYS A 303 20.20 15.34 -0.28
CA LYS A 303 19.14 15.86 0.56
C LYS A 303 17.76 15.57 -0.03
N SER A 304 17.58 15.83 -1.32
CA SER A 304 16.33 15.52 -2.04
C SER A 304 16.15 14.00 -2.19
N VAL A 305 17.22 13.26 -2.48
CA VAL A 305 17.19 11.79 -2.54
C VAL A 305 16.67 11.18 -1.23
N LYS A 306 17.25 11.57 -0.08
CA LYS A 306 16.81 11.09 1.24
C LYS A 306 15.35 11.44 1.56
N GLN A 307 14.86 12.59 1.09
CA GLN A 307 13.45 12.96 1.27
C GLN A 307 12.52 12.02 0.48
N VAL A 308 12.92 11.62 -0.73
CA VAL A 308 12.15 10.66 -1.53
C VAL A 308 12.27 9.27 -0.92
N TYR A 309 13.45 8.81 -0.49
CA TYR A 309 13.63 7.54 0.22
C TYR A 309 12.76 7.46 1.49
N ALA A 310 12.72 8.51 2.29
CA ALA A 310 11.88 8.58 3.49
C ALA A 310 10.39 8.41 3.17
N SER A 311 9.94 8.75 1.95
CA SER A 311 8.52 8.63 1.59
C SER A 311 8.05 7.19 1.44
N MET A 312 8.96 6.20 1.32
CA MET A 312 8.62 4.78 1.44
C MET A 312 7.87 4.49 2.75
N TRP A 313 8.20 5.23 3.80
CA TRP A 313 7.64 5.09 5.13
C TRP A 313 6.60 6.18 5.46
N ASN A 314 5.99 6.80 4.45
CA ASN A 314 4.79 7.61 4.65
C ASN A 314 3.70 6.75 5.28
N PHE A 315 2.95 7.32 6.23
CA PHE A 315 1.85 6.62 6.90
C PHE A 315 0.92 5.94 5.89
N ARG A 316 0.43 6.69 4.90
CA ARG A 316 -0.43 6.15 3.85
C ARG A 316 0.24 5.02 3.06
N ALA A 317 1.52 5.17 2.67
CA ALA A 317 2.23 4.13 1.95
C ALA A 317 2.46 2.86 2.78
N TYR A 318 2.62 3.01 4.09
CA TYR A 318 2.68 1.89 5.03
C TYR A 318 1.33 1.16 5.11
N GLU A 319 0.23 1.90 5.40
CA GLU A 319 -1.12 1.34 5.52
C GLU A 319 -1.56 0.57 4.26
N GLU A 320 -1.27 1.12 3.07
CA GLU A 320 -1.59 0.46 1.81
C GLU A 320 -0.83 -0.85 1.64
N ARG A 321 0.48 -0.84 1.88
CA ARG A 321 1.27 -2.08 1.82
C ARG A 321 0.82 -3.11 2.86
N ASP A 322 0.51 -2.67 4.07
CA ASP A 322 0.01 -3.55 5.13
C ASP A 322 -1.32 -4.18 4.72
N PHE A 323 -2.25 -3.38 4.16
CA PHE A 323 -3.53 -3.87 3.69
C PHE A 323 -3.37 -4.94 2.59
N TYR A 324 -2.54 -4.67 1.59
CA TYR A 324 -2.30 -5.60 0.48
C TYR A 324 -1.27 -6.70 0.81
N ARG A 325 -0.89 -6.86 2.07
CA ARG A 325 0.12 -7.83 2.53
C ARG A 325 1.43 -7.77 1.73
N ILE A 326 1.83 -6.58 1.30
CA ILE A 326 3.10 -6.37 0.59
C ILE A 326 4.25 -6.34 1.60
N ASP A 327 5.26 -7.17 1.39
CA ASP A 327 6.46 -7.21 2.23
C ASP A 327 7.15 -5.85 2.28
N HIS A 328 7.11 -5.19 3.44
CA HIS A 328 7.67 -3.87 3.67
C HIS A 328 9.19 -3.80 3.45
N PHE A 329 9.89 -4.91 3.68
CA PHE A 329 11.35 -4.99 3.57
C PHE A 329 11.83 -5.36 2.17
N ARG A 330 10.94 -5.93 1.35
CA ARG A 330 11.20 -6.21 -0.07
C ARG A 330 10.82 -5.05 -0.96
N ALA A 331 9.92 -4.17 -0.49
CA ALA A 331 9.62 -2.92 -1.16
C ALA A 331 10.87 -2.03 -1.23
N ALA A 332 11.17 -1.49 -2.40
CA ALA A 332 12.37 -0.71 -2.66
C ALA A 332 12.08 0.57 -3.47
N MET A 333 12.91 1.60 -3.25
CA MET A 333 12.77 2.90 -3.88
C MET A 333 13.92 3.14 -4.87
N GLY A 334 13.66 3.00 -6.15
CA GLY A 334 14.46 3.60 -7.20
C GLY A 334 14.05 5.06 -7.44
N LEU A 335 14.85 5.81 -8.17
CA LEU A 335 14.57 7.21 -8.45
C LEU A 335 14.73 7.52 -9.93
N LEU A 336 13.80 8.32 -10.44
CA LEU A 336 13.87 8.95 -11.75
C LEU A 336 14.29 10.42 -11.55
N CYS A 337 15.40 10.84 -12.15
CA CYS A 337 15.91 12.19 -12.10
C CYS A 337 15.89 12.83 -13.49
N HIS A 338 15.18 13.96 -13.65
CA HIS A 338 15.11 14.69 -14.92
C HIS A 338 15.05 16.21 -14.66
N PRO A 339 15.32 17.07 -15.66
CA PRO A 339 15.17 18.52 -15.52
C PRO A 339 13.74 18.88 -15.06
N ASN A 340 13.63 19.77 -14.08
CA ASN A 340 12.33 20.27 -13.65
C ASN A 340 11.78 21.25 -14.68
N PHE A 341 10.57 21.02 -15.14
CA PHE A 341 9.85 21.96 -16.00
C PHE A 341 9.44 23.19 -15.16
N GLN A 342 9.50 24.36 -15.75
CA GLN A 342 9.15 25.64 -15.12
C GLN A 342 8.45 26.54 -16.13
N GLY A 343 7.42 27.28 -15.68
CA GLY A 343 6.71 28.24 -16.50
C GLY A 343 5.94 27.60 -17.65
N GLU A 344 5.48 26.38 -17.45
CA GLU A 344 4.65 25.68 -18.42
C GLU A 344 3.35 26.44 -18.74
N GLN A 345 2.89 26.32 -19.98
CA GLN A 345 1.63 26.92 -20.44
C GLN A 345 0.43 26.15 -19.93
N SER A 346 0.54 24.84 -19.91
CA SER A 346 -0.46 23.91 -19.36
C SER A 346 0.18 22.64 -18.86
N ASN A 347 -0.55 21.94 -18.03
CA ASN A 347 -0.20 20.58 -17.63
C ASN A 347 -1.45 19.71 -17.63
N GLY A 348 -1.26 18.38 -17.79
CA GLY A 348 -2.38 17.46 -17.97
C GLY A 348 -2.05 16.04 -17.55
N VAL A 349 -3.13 15.28 -17.41
CA VAL A 349 -3.16 13.84 -17.34
C VAL A 349 -3.92 13.34 -18.56
N GLY A 350 -3.39 12.30 -19.20
CA GLY A 350 -4.03 11.63 -20.33
C GLY A 350 -4.07 10.13 -20.09
N ILE A 351 -5.19 9.50 -20.44
CA ILE A 351 -5.35 8.06 -20.36
C ILE A 351 -5.59 7.54 -21.76
N SER A 352 -4.86 6.50 -22.16
CA SER A 352 -4.95 5.96 -23.52
C SER A 352 -6.17 5.07 -23.77
N ILE A 353 -7.18 5.18 -22.92
CA ILE A 353 -8.55 4.69 -23.05
C ILE A 353 -9.48 5.73 -22.43
N ASP A 354 -10.80 5.55 -22.59
CA ASP A 354 -11.83 6.29 -21.83
C ASP A 354 -12.27 5.45 -20.62
N PRO A 355 -11.74 5.70 -19.41
CA PRO A 355 -12.03 4.90 -18.22
C PRO A 355 -13.36 5.30 -17.54
N ILE A 356 -14.09 6.27 -18.08
CA ILE A 356 -15.27 6.85 -17.42
C ILE A 356 -16.55 6.53 -18.17
N TYR A 357 -16.54 6.74 -19.49
CA TYR A 357 -17.70 6.54 -20.34
C TYR A 357 -17.57 5.27 -21.19
N GLU A 358 -16.41 4.58 -21.10
CA GLU A 358 -16.10 3.35 -21.80
C GLU A 358 -16.32 3.45 -23.32
N THR A 359 -16.02 4.64 -23.88
CA THR A 359 -16.16 4.90 -25.31
C THR A 359 -15.02 4.21 -26.05
N GLU A 360 -15.36 3.28 -26.93
CA GLU A 360 -14.37 2.55 -27.75
C GLU A 360 -13.48 3.51 -28.56
N ASP A 361 -12.22 3.12 -28.77
CA ASP A 361 -11.22 3.87 -29.56
C ASP A 361 -11.09 5.34 -29.15
N THR A 362 -11.19 5.63 -27.85
CA THR A 362 -11.21 6.99 -27.33
C THR A 362 -10.23 7.14 -26.18
N PHE A 363 -9.49 8.25 -26.18
CA PHE A 363 -8.56 8.63 -25.12
C PHE A 363 -9.22 9.71 -24.24
N TYR A 364 -8.84 9.74 -22.98
CA TYR A 364 -9.32 10.73 -22.03
C TYR A 364 -8.22 11.73 -21.67
N LEU A 365 -8.51 13.02 -21.77
CA LEU A 365 -7.60 14.11 -21.39
C LEU A 365 -8.21 15.00 -20.33
N ASN A 366 -7.40 15.36 -19.36
CA ASN A 366 -7.72 16.34 -18.34
C ASN A 366 -6.58 17.36 -18.26
N THR A 367 -6.83 18.63 -18.58
CA THR A 367 -5.82 19.68 -18.78
C THR A 367 -6.15 20.94 -17.99
N GLN A 368 -5.11 21.58 -17.42
CA GLN A 368 -5.26 22.87 -16.75
C GLN A 368 -4.13 23.83 -17.12
N VAL A 369 -4.42 25.11 -17.01
CA VAL A 369 -3.49 26.21 -17.33
C VAL A 369 -2.32 26.24 -16.36
N GLY A 370 -1.11 26.41 -16.89
CA GLY A 370 0.10 26.66 -16.13
C GLY A 370 0.52 25.50 -15.24
N GLU A 371 0.93 25.81 -14.03
CA GLU A 371 1.39 24.84 -13.02
C GLU A 371 0.26 24.34 -12.12
N SER A 372 -0.99 24.70 -12.37
CA SER A 372 -2.13 24.28 -11.57
C SER A 372 -2.26 22.76 -11.55
N LEU A 373 -2.42 22.20 -10.37
CA LEU A 373 -2.53 20.74 -10.21
C LEU A 373 -3.87 20.25 -10.75
N ILE A 374 -3.87 19.14 -11.48
CA ILE A 374 -5.08 18.51 -12.03
C ILE A 374 -5.65 17.49 -11.07
N THR A 375 -4.80 16.60 -10.56
CA THR A 375 -5.22 15.53 -9.64
C THR A 375 -5.52 16.05 -8.23
N ASN A 376 -5.07 17.26 -7.91
CA ASN A 376 -5.34 17.95 -6.66
C ASN A 376 -5.48 19.45 -6.93
N PRO A 377 -6.56 19.87 -7.60
CA PRO A 377 -6.76 21.25 -8.02
C PRO A 377 -6.88 22.19 -6.80
N ASP A 378 -6.48 23.45 -7.01
CA ASP A 378 -6.78 24.52 -6.05
C ASP A 378 -8.31 24.62 -5.87
N PRO A 379 -8.80 25.04 -4.70
CA PRO A 379 -10.21 25.27 -4.48
C PRO A 379 -10.80 26.16 -5.59
N ASN A 380 -11.87 25.68 -6.22
CA ASN A 380 -12.55 26.30 -7.37
C ASN A 380 -11.79 26.25 -8.71
N SER A 381 -10.73 25.47 -8.85
CA SER A 381 -10.11 25.18 -10.15
C SER A 381 -10.86 24.05 -10.84
N VAL A 382 -11.39 24.30 -12.02
CA VAL A 382 -12.07 23.31 -12.86
C VAL A 382 -11.21 23.11 -14.11
N PRO A 383 -10.61 21.92 -14.31
CA PRO A 383 -9.82 21.63 -15.49
C PRO A 383 -10.69 21.39 -16.73
N GLU A 384 -10.08 21.50 -17.91
CA GLU A 384 -10.65 21.08 -19.18
C GLU A 384 -10.68 19.56 -19.27
N GLU A 385 -11.80 18.99 -19.75
CA GLU A 385 -11.97 17.56 -19.99
C GLU A 385 -12.32 17.31 -21.46
N ILE A 386 -11.56 16.43 -22.12
CA ILE A 386 -11.71 16.10 -23.54
C ILE A 386 -11.71 14.57 -23.71
N LEU A 387 -12.71 14.06 -24.44
CA LEU A 387 -12.63 12.75 -25.08
C LEU A 387 -11.97 12.92 -26.46
N LEU A 388 -10.82 12.31 -26.65
CA LEU A 388 -10.01 12.43 -27.85
C LEU A 388 -10.13 11.13 -28.65
N TYR A 389 -10.84 11.17 -29.79
CA TYR A 389 -11.00 10.00 -30.62
C TYR A 389 -9.69 9.59 -31.28
N ARG A 390 -9.42 8.30 -31.33
CA ARG A 390 -8.22 7.73 -31.96
C ARG A 390 -8.22 8.04 -33.48
N ASP A 391 -9.39 7.94 -34.12
CA ASP A 391 -9.58 8.40 -35.51
C ASP A 391 -9.95 9.91 -35.52
N ALA A 392 -9.07 10.74 -36.05
CA ALA A 392 -9.27 12.16 -36.18
C ALA A 392 -10.51 12.58 -37.06
N ASN A 393 -11.03 11.65 -37.85
CA ASN A 393 -12.21 11.88 -38.68
C ASN A 393 -13.53 11.60 -37.94
N GLN A 394 -13.51 10.89 -36.86
CA GLN A 394 -14.66 10.59 -36.03
C GLN A 394 -15.07 11.87 -35.26
N GLY A 395 -16.34 12.28 -35.33
CA GLY A 395 -16.89 13.33 -34.50
C GLY A 395 -16.18 14.68 -34.53
N GLY A 396 -15.30 14.92 -35.52
CA GLY A 396 -14.43 16.11 -35.55
C GLY A 396 -13.11 15.95 -34.79
N GLY A 397 -12.80 14.73 -34.38
CA GLY A 397 -11.54 14.34 -33.76
C GLY A 397 -11.56 14.35 -32.23
N TYR A 398 -12.44 15.05 -31.56
CA TYR A 398 -12.59 15.07 -30.10
C TYR A 398 -13.96 15.64 -29.68
N LEU A 399 -14.34 15.36 -28.43
CA LEU A 399 -15.50 15.92 -27.75
C LEU A 399 -15.05 16.65 -26.48
N VAL A 400 -15.40 17.93 -26.35
CA VAL A 400 -15.16 18.69 -25.11
C VAL A 400 -16.30 18.39 -24.14
N LEU A 401 -15.98 17.74 -23.03
CA LEU A 401 -16.94 17.46 -21.96
C LEU A 401 -17.07 18.66 -21.03
N ARG A 402 -15.96 19.35 -20.78
CA ARG A 402 -15.90 20.51 -19.89
C ARG A 402 -14.79 21.46 -20.32
N LEU A 403 -15.04 22.76 -20.19
CA LEU A 403 -14.03 23.80 -20.37
C LEU A 403 -13.41 24.17 -19.03
N SER A 404 -12.12 24.53 -19.07
CA SER A 404 -11.46 25.11 -17.91
C SER A 404 -12.07 26.46 -17.52
N ASN A 405 -12.18 26.70 -16.21
CA ASN A 405 -12.60 28.01 -15.70
C ASN A 405 -11.44 29.03 -15.61
N LEU A 406 -10.22 28.64 -16.03
CA LEU A 406 -9.03 29.52 -16.04
C LEU A 406 -8.71 30.09 -17.44
N VAL A 407 -9.49 29.75 -18.47
CA VAL A 407 -9.42 30.33 -19.80
C VAL A 407 -10.66 31.17 -20.07
N ASN A 408 -10.68 31.99 -21.18
CA ASN A 408 -11.87 32.72 -21.55
C ASN A 408 -12.99 31.76 -21.99
N PRO A 409 -14.26 32.17 -21.84
CA PRO A 409 -15.37 31.32 -22.25
C PRO A 409 -15.28 30.90 -23.72
N GLY A 410 -15.31 29.59 -23.97
CA GLY A 410 -15.22 28.98 -25.30
C GLY A 410 -13.81 28.78 -25.83
N GLU A 411 -12.77 29.17 -25.10
CA GLU A 411 -11.39 28.83 -25.42
C GLU A 411 -11.00 27.50 -24.79
N LEU A 412 -10.11 26.75 -25.46
CA LEU A 412 -9.49 25.54 -24.95
C LEU A 412 -8.18 25.87 -24.22
N VAL A 413 -7.80 25.03 -23.26
CA VAL A 413 -6.48 25.11 -22.60
C VAL A 413 -5.39 24.64 -23.56
N MET A 414 -5.68 23.59 -24.35
CA MET A 414 -4.76 23.08 -25.36
C MET A 414 -5.16 23.56 -26.76
N ASP A 415 -4.18 24.15 -27.47
CA ASP A 415 -4.35 24.44 -28.89
C ASP A 415 -4.55 23.16 -29.71
N GLN A 416 -5.27 23.24 -30.82
CA GLN A 416 -5.54 22.12 -31.72
C GLN A 416 -4.29 21.34 -32.12
N VAL A 417 -3.17 22.03 -32.30
CA VAL A 417 -1.90 21.40 -32.68
C VAL A 417 -1.40 20.40 -31.60
N TYR A 418 -1.59 20.73 -30.33
CA TYR A 418 -1.20 19.86 -29.22
C TYR A 418 -2.22 18.72 -29.01
N ILE A 419 -3.50 18.97 -29.26
CA ILE A 419 -4.53 17.93 -29.25
C ILE A 419 -4.21 16.85 -30.30
N ASP A 420 -3.85 17.27 -31.53
CA ASP A 420 -3.50 16.35 -32.61
C ASP A 420 -2.17 15.61 -32.34
N GLN A 421 -1.18 16.29 -31.73
CA GLN A 421 0.05 15.65 -31.29
C GLN A 421 -0.24 14.61 -30.17
N MET A 422 -1.08 14.96 -29.20
CA MET A 422 -1.43 14.09 -28.10
C MET A 422 -2.14 12.82 -28.59
N ARG A 423 -3.03 12.92 -29.57
CA ARG A 423 -3.66 11.76 -30.22
C ARG A 423 -2.60 10.80 -30.74
N ASN A 424 -1.62 11.31 -31.47
CA ASN A 424 -0.54 10.48 -31.99
C ASN A 424 0.32 9.88 -30.89
N PHE A 425 0.64 10.64 -29.83
CA PHE A 425 1.45 10.16 -28.74
C PHE A 425 0.73 9.08 -27.93
N LEU A 426 -0.55 9.27 -27.60
CA LEU A 426 -1.34 8.27 -26.89
C LEU A 426 -1.54 7.01 -27.71
N THR A 427 -1.71 7.14 -29.04
CA THR A 427 -1.78 5.97 -29.93
C THR A 427 -0.50 5.15 -29.86
N VAL A 428 0.67 5.79 -30.05
CA VAL A 428 1.97 5.10 -29.97
C VAL A 428 2.21 4.51 -28.60
N ILE A 429 1.94 5.28 -27.52
CA ILE A 429 2.11 4.82 -26.14
C ILE A 429 1.23 3.59 -25.87
N HIS A 430 -0.03 3.64 -26.26
CA HIS A 430 -0.94 2.52 -26.07
C HIS A 430 -0.44 1.26 -26.80
N ASP A 431 -0.14 1.38 -28.09
CA ASP A 431 0.20 0.23 -28.92
C ASP A 431 1.56 -0.40 -28.50
N GLU A 432 2.57 0.43 -28.25
CA GLU A 432 3.90 -0.04 -27.86
C GLU A 432 3.88 -0.68 -26.46
N PHE A 433 3.21 -0.04 -25.48
CA PHE A 433 3.12 -0.64 -24.16
C PHE A 433 2.19 -1.84 -24.11
N ALA A 434 1.10 -1.88 -24.89
CA ALA A 434 0.29 -3.10 -25.02
C ALA A 434 1.14 -4.28 -25.51
N SER A 435 2.07 -4.03 -26.43
CA SER A 435 3.02 -5.06 -26.90
C SER A 435 4.03 -5.46 -25.82
N LEU A 436 4.58 -4.48 -25.08
CA LEU A 436 5.59 -4.73 -24.04
C LEU A 436 5.01 -5.47 -22.82
N TYR A 437 3.76 -5.19 -22.48
CA TYR A 437 3.04 -5.87 -21.39
C TYR A 437 2.34 -7.16 -21.83
N ASN A 438 2.45 -7.53 -23.11
CA ASN A 438 1.79 -8.70 -23.69
C ASN A 438 0.24 -8.67 -23.62
N VAL A 439 -0.35 -7.49 -23.74
CA VAL A 439 -1.80 -7.28 -23.63
C VAL A 439 -2.40 -6.67 -24.91
N VAL A 440 -1.83 -7.00 -26.06
CA VAL A 440 -2.30 -6.49 -27.36
C VAL A 440 -3.73 -6.94 -27.61
N GLY A 441 -4.65 -5.98 -27.76
CA GLY A 441 -6.07 -6.25 -27.98
C GLY A 441 -6.88 -6.49 -26.72
N ALA A 442 -6.26 -6.45 -25.55
CA ALA A 442 -6.98 -6.54 -24.27
C ALA A 442 -7.89 -5.32 -24.08
N GLU A 443 -9.20 -5.57 -23.96
CA GLU A 443 -10.16 -4.52 -23.61
C GLU A 443 -9.81 -3.99 -22.21
N GLY A 444 -9.73 -2.66 -22.07
CA GLY A 444 -9.46 -2.01 -20.79
C GLY A 444 -7.98 -1.76 -20.48
N PHE A 445 -7.02 -2.31 -21.24
CA PHE A 445 -5.63 -1.88 -21.12
C PHE A 445 -5.49 -0.42 -21.50
N GLY A 446 -4.88 0.37 -20.63
CA GLY A 446 -4.60 1.78 -20.86
C GLY A 446 -3.33 2.22 -20.18
N MET A 447 -2.74 3.30 -20.68
CA MET A 447 -1.60 3.98 -20.07
C MET A 447 -2.04 5.35 -19.53
N ASP A 448 -1.75 5.61 -18.27
CA ASP A 448 -1.88 6.92 -17.62
C ASP A 448 -0.58 7.69 -17.81
N ILE A 449 -0.66 8.85 -18.46
CA ILE A 449 0.48 9.72 -18.69
C ILE A 449 0.31 11.08 -18.00
N GLU A 450 1.41 11.64 -17.53
CA GLU A 450 1.49 13.04 -17.15
C GLU A 450 2.23 13.84 -18.23
N TYR A 451 1.62 14.91 -18.71
CA TYR A 451 2.19 15.73 -19.76
C TYR A 451 2.18 17.24 -19.44
N LYS A 452 2.90 18.00 -20.24
CA LYS A 452 2.94 19.46 -20.15
C LYS A 452 3.13 20.07 -21.54
N VAL A 453 2.55 21.26 -21.75
CA VAL A 453 3.00 22.16 -22.79
C VAL A 453 4.03 23.10 -22.14
N THR A 454 5.27 23.01 -22.57
CA THR A 454 6.39 23.76 -21.96
C THR A 454 6.34 25.24 -22.33
N ALA A 455 7.16 26.06 -21.67
CA ALA A 455 7.34 27.47 -22.00
C ALA A 455 7.91 27.71 -23.42
N GLU A 456 8.54 26.67 -23.99
CA GLU A 456 9.14 26.67 -25.33
C GLU A 456 8.20 26.10 -26.42
N ASP A 457 6.90 26.08 -26.18
CA ASP A 457 5.88 25.57 -27.12
C ASP A 457 6.05 24.10 -27.51
N GLN A 458 6.47 23.25 -26.54
CA GLN A 458 6.69 21.83 -26.77
C GLN A 458 5.78 20.99 -25.87
N LEU A 459 5.11 19.98 -26.48
CA LEU A 459 4.38 18.96 -25.72
C LEU A 459 5.39 17.92 -25.18
N ALA A 460 5.48 17.80 -23.87
CA ALA A 460 6.40 16.91 -23.17
C ALA A 460 5.63 15.93 -22.27
N ILE A 461 6.05 14.65 -22.29
CA ILE A 461 5.55 13.60 -21.41
C ILE A 461 6.60 13.35 -20.34
N LYS A 462 6.20 13.38 -19.08
CA LYS A 462 7.11 13.28 -17.93
C LYS A 462 6.92 12.02 -17.09
N GLN A 463 5.88 11.23 -17.38
CA GLN A 463 5.57 9.96 -16.74
C GLN A 463 4.61 9.16 -17.59
N ALA A 464 4.74 7.83 -17.56
CA ALA A 464 3.74 6.88 -18.02
C ALA A 464 3.71 5.67 -17.08
N ARG A 465 2.53 5.12 -16.87
CA ARG A 465 2.31 3.87 -16.14
C ARG A 465 1.04 3.19 -16.66
N PRO A 466 0.87 1.88 -16.46
CA PRO A 466 -0.39 1.24 -16.73
C PRO A 466 -1.53 1.89 -15.93
N TRP A 467 -2.67 2.05 -16.57
CA TRP A 467 -3.90 2.42 -15.88
C TRP A 467 -4.38 1.20 -15.08
N VAL A 468 -4.60 1.40 -13.78
CA VAL A 468 -5.12 0.34 -12.91
C VAL A 468 -6.61 0.20 -13.22
N SER A 469 -6.93 -0.71 -14.11
CA SER A 469 -8.31 -1.07 -14.45
C SER A 469 -8.56 -2.54 -14.09
N PHE A 470 -9.83 -2.94 -14.11
CA PHE A 470 -10.31 -4.32 -13.92
C PHE A 470 -9.62 -5.36 -14.84
N TRP A 471 -8.98 -4.88 -15.90
CA TRP A 471 -8.39 -5.67 -16.97
C TRP A 471 -6.87 -5.75 -16.91
N ALA A 472 -6.26 -5.26 -15.83
CA ALA A 472 -4.80 -5.28 -15.65
C ALA A 472 -4.23 -6.71 -15.58
N ASP A 473 -5.09 -7.72 -15.49
CA ASP A 473 -4.73 -9.13 -15.36
C ASP A 473 -4.84 -9.91 -16.70
N ILE A 474 -5.21 -9.26 -17.82
CA ILE A 474 -5.22 -9.93 -19.13
C ILE A 474 -3.84 -9.86 -19.76
N ASN A 475 -3.16 -10.99 -19.81
CA ASN A 475 -1.78 -11.09 -20.25
C ASN A 475 -1.63 -11.69 -21.67
N GLY A 476 -2.74 -12.01 -22.34
CA GLY A 476 -2.73 -12.58 -23.68
C GLY A 476 -4.08 -13.15 -24.13
N ASP A 477 -4.14 -13.63 -25.38
CA ASP A 477 -5.29 -14.35 -25.90
C ASP A 477 -5.49 -15.69 -25.18
N TYR A 478 -4.37 -16.33 -24.82
CA TYR A 478 -4.30 -17.62 -24.13
C TYR A 478 -3.38 -17.48 -22.90
N ASP A 479 -3.94 -17.57 -21.72
CA ASP A 479 -3.21 -17.40 -20.46
C ASP A 479 -3.83 -18.28 -19.37
N LEU A 480 -3.05 -19.25 -18.86
CA LEU A 480 -3.41 -20.07 -17.70
C LEU A 480 -2.53 -19.71 -16.53
N GLY A 481 -3.10 -19.08 -15.52
CA GLY A 481 -2.44 -18.73 -14.28
C GLY A 481 -2.73 -19.67 -13.12
N LEU A 482 -1.86 -19.67 -12.15
CA LEU A 482 -2.04 -20.28 -10.85
C LEU A 482 -2.49 -19.19 -9.86
N GLU A 483 -3.72 -19.30 -9.35
CA GLU A 483 -4.29 -18.31 -8.43
C GLU A 483 -3.87 -18.60 -6.99
N ALA A 484 -4.03 -19.86 -6.54
CA ALA A 484 -3.72 -20.26 -5.17
C ALA A 484 -3.42 -21.76 -5.06
N ILE A 485 -2.64 -22.15 -4.07
CA ILE A 485 -2.64 -23.50 -3.52
C ILE A 485 -3.66 -23.47 -2.38
N VAL A 486 -4.82 -24.09 -2.62
CA VAL A 486 -6.02 -23.96 -1.77
C VAL A 486 -5.89 -24.85 -0.53
N GLU A 487 -5.35 -26.06 -0.70
CA GLU A 487 -5.17 -27.05 0.35
C GLU A 487 -3.87 -27.84 0.17
N PRO A 488 -3.22 -28.30 1.25
CA PRO A 488 -3.54 -27.99 2.65
C PRO A 488 -3.01 -26.61 3.08
N ILE A 489 -3.56 -26.10 4.18
CA ILE A 489 -3.05 -24.86 4.82
C ILE A 489 -2.06 -25.21 5.96
N SER A 490 -1.14 -24.30 6.25
CA SER A 490 -0.21 -24.43 7.36
C SER A 490 -0.95 -24.60 8.68
N SER A 491 -0.69 -25.67 9.39
CA SER A 491 -1.34 -25.95 10.68
C SER A 491 -0.64 -27.05 11.48
N ALA A 492 -1.00 -27.16 12.76
CA ALA A 492 -0.60 -28.29 13.61
C ALA A 492 -1.30 -29.60 13.26
N ASP A 493 -2.36 -29.58 12.44
CA ASP A 493 -3.14 -30.77 12.05
C ASP A 493 -2.59 -31.50 10.83
N LEU A 494 -1.60 -30.94 10.12
CA LEU A 494 -1.02 -31.57 8.95
C LEU A 494 -0.56 -33.00 9.24
N GLY A 495 -0.93 -33.94 8.38
CA GLY A 495 -0.75 -35.39 8.53
C GLY A 495 0.13 -36.04 7.47
N ALA A 496 0.03 -37.36 7.37
CA ALA A 496 0.82 -38.15 6.44
C ALA A 496 0.14 -38.39 5.07
N ASP A 497 -1.11 -37.98 4.91
CA ASP A 497 -1.93 -38.28 3.75
C ASP A 497 -2.61 -37.02 3.16
N GLU A 498 -1.89 -35.89 3.14
CA GLU A 498 -2.42 -34.60 2.65
C GLU A 498 -2.51 -34.57 1.13
N ILE A 499 -3.63 -34.12 0.62
CA ILE A 499 -3.85 -33.90 -0.82
C ILE A 499 -3.70 -32.40 -1.11
N ILE A 500 -2.86 -32.10 -2.09
CA ILE A 500 -2.65 -30.73 -2.54
C ILE A 500 -3.71 -30.38 -3.58
N THR A 501 -4.41 -29.28 -3.37
CA THR A 501 -5.41 -28.70 -4.28
C THR A 501 -4.97 -27.31 -4.69
N VAL A 502 -5.06 -27.02 -5.98
CA VAL A 502 -4.67 -25.75 -6.58
C VAL A 502 -5.80 -25.15 -7.38
N SER A 503 -5.97 -23.84 -7.29
CA SER A 503 -6.87 -23.06 -8.15
C SER A 503 -6.12 -22.60 -9.38
N ILE A 504 -6.67 -22.90 -10.56
CA ILE A 504 -6.17 -22.51 -11.87
C ILE A 504 -7.16 -21.54 -12.46
N VAL A 505 -6.68 -20.41 -12.94
CA VAL A 505 -7.48 -19.39 -13.60
C VAL A 505 -7.10 -19.31 -15.09
N ASN A 506 -8.07 -19.04 -15.93
CA ASN A 506 -7.85 -18.64 -17.31
C ASN A 506 -7.94 -17.12 -17.40
N ASP A 507 -6.80 -16.46 -17.38
CA ASP A 507 -6.69 -14.99 -17.50
C ASP A 507 -6.68 -14.52 -18.97
N GLY A 508 -6.78 -15.48 -19.92
CA GLY A 508 -6.86 -15.21 -21.36
C GLY A 508 -8.26 -14.92 -21.87
N LEU A 509 -8.35 -14.61 -23.18
CA LEU A 509 -9.60 -14.26 -23.86
C LEU A 509 -10.29 -15.47 -24.51
N TYR A 510 -9.63 -16.62 -24.59
CA TYR A 510 -10.16 -17.84 -25.22
C TYR A 510 -10.16 -19.01 -24.24
N ASP A 511 -11.07 -19.97 -24.50
CA ASP A 511 -11.16 -21.22 -23.74
C ASP A 511 -9.80 -21.96 -23.74
N MET A 512 -9.36 -22.41 -22.57
CA MET A 512 -8.14 -23.22 -22.40
C MET A 512 -8.48 -24.65 -21.97
N SER A 513 -7.84 -25.63 -22.58
CA SER A 513 -8.01 -27.06 -22.26
C SER A 513 -6.75 -27.84 -22.63
N ASP A 514 -6.66 -29.11 -22.18
CA ASP A 514 -5.51 -30.01 -22.49
C ASP A 514 -4.16 -29.49 -21.98
N PHE A 515 -4.11 -29.03 -20.73
CA PHE A 515 -2.92 -28.50 -20.05
C PHE A 515 -2.33 -29.48 -19.02
N ASP A 516 -1.07 -29.31 -18.69
CA ASP A 516 -0.35 -30.11 -17.71
C ASP A 516 -0.16 -29.33 -16.40
N LEU A 517 -0.39 -30.01 -15.26
CA LEU A 517 -0.09 -29.51 -13.92
C LEU A 517 1.03 -30.35 -13.30
N GLU A 518 2.11 -29.75 -12.86
CA GLU A 518 3.21 -30.40 -12.17
C GLU A 518 3.26 -29.96 -10.70
N LEU A 519 3.28 -30.94 -9.79
CA LEU A 519 3.51 -30.73 -8.37
C LEU A 519 4.98 -31.03 -8.02
N ILE A 520 5.60 -30.09 -7.34
CA ILE A 520 6.97 -30.19 -6.81
C ILE A 520 6.93 -29.96 -5.30
N VAL A 521 7.48 -30.87 -4.51
CA VAL A 521 7.60 -30.74 -3.06
C VAL A 521 9.08 -30.84 -2.68
N ASN A 522 9.62 -29.83 -1.99
CA ASN A 522 11.02 -29.76 -1.57
C ASN A 522 11.98 -30.06 -2.75
N ASP A 523 11.81 -29.37 -3.86
CA ASP A 523 12.58 -29.49 -5.09
C ASP A 523 12.48 -30.87 -5.79
N GLN A 524 11.50 -31.69 -5.41
CA GLN A 524 11.27 -32.99 -6.04
C GLN A 524 9.93 -33.00 -6.78
N SER A 525 9.94 -33.27 -8.08
CA SER A 525 8.72 -33.50 -8.88
C SER A 525 8.01 -34.75 -8.37
N ILE A 526 6.76 -34.59 -7.95
CA ILE A 526 5.93 -35.63 -7.34
C ILE A 526 4.96 -36.23 -8.35
N GLU A 527 4.22 -35.38 -9.04
CA GLU A 527 3.16 -35.80 -9.95
C GLU A 527 3.00 -34.79 -11.09
N THR A 528 2.64 -35.28 -12.27
CA THR A 528 2.16 -34.46 -13.39
C THR A 528 0.80 -34.96 -13.80
N LEU A 529 -0.20 -34.09 -13.75
CA LEU A 529 -1.56 -34.36 -14.22
C LEU A 529 -1.76 -33.75 -15.59
N ASN A 530 -2.38 -34.49 -16.50
CA ASN A 530 -2.87 -33.95 -17.76
C ASN A 530 -4.37 -33.70 -17.61
N ILE A 531 -4.78 -32.43 -17.70
CA ILE A 531 -6.15 -31.97 -17.51
C ILE A 531 -6.77 -31.72 -18.88
N SER A 532 -7.91 -32.34 -19.13
CA SER A 532 -8.66 -32.19 -20.39
C SER A 532 -9.92 -31.34 -20.24
N ASP A 533 -10.19 -30.84 -19.03
CA ASP A 533 -11.30 -29.95 -18.79
C ASP A 533 -11.06 -28.59 -19.49
N THR A 534 -12.14 -27.91 -19.82
CA THR A 534 -12.07 -26.58 -20.41
C THR A 534 -12.32 -25.54 -19.36
N ILE A 535 -11.40 -24.59 -19.21
CA ILE A 535 -11.56 -23.40 -18.37
C ILE A 535 -11.93 -22.25 -19.30
N GLN A 536 -13.08 -21.63 -19.07
CA GLN A 536 -13.54 -20.47 -19.86
C GLN A 536 -12.75 -19.21 -19.48
N PRO A 537 -12.68 -18.18 -20.33
CA PRO A 537 -12.08 -16.89 -19.97
C PRO A 537 -12.57 -16.37 -18.63
N PHE A 538 -11.64 -16.00 -17.75
CA PHE A 538 -11.87 -15.48 -16.40
C PHE A 538 -12.54 -16.48 -15.42
N GLU A 539 -12.60 -17.76 -15.77
CA GLU A 539 -13.06 -18.82 -14.88
C GLU A 539 -11.86 -19.40 -14.10
N ALA A 540 -12.06 -19.63 -12.82
CA ALA A 540 -11.13 -20.38 -11.98
C ALA A 540 -11.71 -21.74 -11.61
N LEU A 541 -10.89 -22.78 -11.65
CA LEU A 541 -11.27 -24.15 -11.27
C LEU A 541 -10.21 -24.79 -10.38
N ASP A 542 -10.69 -25.53 -9.38
CA ASP A 542 -9.83 -26.23 -8.43
C ASP A 542 -9.47 -27.63 -8.93
N TYR A 543 -8.18 -27.97 -8.87
CA TYR A 543 -7.67 -29.30 -9.23
C TYR A 543 -6.88 -29.89 -8.07
N SER A 544 -7.20 -31.14 -7.72
CA SER A 544 -6.50 -31.88 -6.68
C SER A 544 -5.54 -32.89 -7.28
N PHE A 545 -4.31 -32.92 -6.79
CA PHE A 545 -3.35 -33.98 -7.09
C PHE A 545 -3.79 -35.31 -6.49
N THR A 546 -3.31 -36.42 -7.03
CA THR A 546 -3.79 -37.76 -6.63
C THR A 546 -2.85 -38.47 -5.67
N ILE A 547 -1.59 -38.03 -5.58
CA ILE A 547 -0.56 -38.62 -4.73
C ILE A 547 -0.52 -37.85 -3.40
N PRO A 548 -0.97 -38.49 -2.29
CA PRO A 548 -0.91 -37.83 -0.98
C PRO A 548 0.53 -37.59 -0.55
N GLN A 549 0.74 -36.49 0.18
CA GLN A 549 2.04 -36.08 0.69
C GLN A 549 2.09 -36.20 2.23
N ASP A 550 3.26 -36.53 2.75
CA ASP A 550 3.50 -36.66 4.19
C ASP A 550 4.10 -35.36 4.76
N PHE A 551 3.26 -34.57 5.43
CA PHE A 551 3.63 -33.35 6.13
C PHE A 551 3.51 -33.52 7.66
N SER A 552 3.57 -34.75 8.18
CA SER A 552 3.42 -35.02 9.60
C SER A 552 4.60 -34.56 10.48
N ASN A 553 5.75 -34.29 9.90
CA ASN A 553 6.91 -33.80 10.65
C ASN A 553 6.89 -32.28 10.78
N VAL A 554 7.12 -31.76 11.98
CA VAL A 554 7.23 -30.32 12.22
C VAL A 554 8.34 -29.71 11.37
N GLY A 555 8.03 -28.62 10.68
CA GLY A 555 8.94 -27.90 9.80
C GLY A 555 8.26 -27.35 8.55
N ASP A 556 9.06 -26.72 7.72
CA ASP A 556 8.63 -26.05 6.50
C ASP A 556 8.83 -26.95 5.28
N TYR A 557 7.84 -26.94 4.41
CA TYR A 557 7.83 -27.66 3.14
C TYR A 557 7.61 -26.65 2.00
N ASN A 558 8.55 -26.64 1.04
CA ASN A 558 8.35 -25.86 -0.18
C ASN A 558 7.43 -26.63 -1.13
N ILE A 559 6.29 -26.04 -1.45
CA ILE A 559 5.35 -26.57 -2.45
C ILE A 559 5.39 -25.64 -3.64
N THR A 560 5.69 -26.16 -4.80
CA THR A 560 5.62 -25.44 -6.08
C THR A 560 4.70 -26.19 -7.00
N VAL A 561 3.80 -25.48 -7.63
CA VAL A 561 2.95 -25.98 -8.71
C VAL A 561 3.26 -25.22 -9.97
N ASN A 562 3.37 -25.92 -11.08
CA ASN A 562 3.53 -25.34 -12.40
C ASN A 562 2.34 -25.76 -13.27
N VAL A 563 1.76 -24.83 -13.99
CA VAL A 563 0.84 -25.09 -15.09
C VAL A 563 1.57 -24.89 -16.41
N SER A 564 1.25 -25.65 -17.43
CA SER A 564 1.84 -25.46 -18.75
C SER A 564 0.87 -25.83 -19.87
N HIS A 565 0.77 -24.96 -20.85
CA HIS A 565 0.04 -25.18 -22.10
C HIS A 565 0.86 -24.63 -23.28
N GLN A 566 0.77 -25.25 -24.45
CA GLN A 566 1.61 -24.89 -25.62
C GLN A 566 1.29 -23.53 -26.23
N ASP A 567 0.04 -23.04 -26.03
CA ASP A 567 -0.44 -21.80 -26.59
C ASP A 567 -0.50 -20.69 -25.51
N ASP A 568 -0.02 -20.97 -24.30
CA ASP A 568 0.06 -20.00 -23.21
C ASP A 568 1.08 -18.91 -23.55
N GLU A 569 0.62 -17.67 -23.54
CA GLU A 569 1.38 -16.50 -23.98
C GLU A 569 2.03 -15.74 -22.81
N TYR A 570 1.66 -16.09 -21.55
CA TYR A 570 2.17 -15.41 -20.36
C TYR A 570 2.65 -16.37 -19.27
N GLU A 571 3.88 -16.82 -19.43
CA GLU A 571 4.47 -17.82 -18.52
C GLU A 571 4.79 -17.31 -17.10
N ASN A 572 4.59 -16.01 -16.78
CA ASN A 572 4.99 -15.45 -15.49
C ASN A 572 4.04 -15.82 -14.33
N ASN A 573 2.79 -16.19 -14.61
CA ASN A 573 1.79 -16.66 -13.64
C ASN A 573 1.67 -18.20 -13.63
N ASN A 574 2.49 -18.91 -14.42
CA ASN A 574 2.44 -20.35 -14.58
C ASN A 574 3.11 -21.13 -13.46
N SER A 575 3.71 -20.47 -12.51
CA SER A 575 4.38 -21.10 -11.37
C SER A 575 4.02 -20.41 -10.07
N LEU A 576 3.53 -21.19 -9.12
CA LEU A 576 3.21 -20.72 -7.78
C LEU A 576 3.96 -21.53 -6.74
N SER A 577 4.62 -20.85 -5.80
CA SER A 577 5.34 -21.49 -4.71
C SER A 577 4.90 -20.95 -3.37
N ILE A 578 4.63 -21.85 -2.43
CA ILE A 578 4.34 -21.50 -1.04
C ILE A 578 5.26 -22.25 -0.08
N ILE A 579 5.37 -21.75 1.12
CA ILE A 579 5.93 -22.50 2.25
C ILE A 579 4.74 -23.00 3.09
N LEU A 580 4.53 -24.30 3.10
CA LEU A 580 3.58 -24.97 3.96
C LEU A 580 4.29 -25.36 5.27
N SER A 581 3.83 -24.86 6.41
CA SER A 581 4.44 -25.09 7.71
C SER A 581 3.61 -26.04 8.56
N LYS A 582 4.17 -27.18 8.94
CA LYS A 582 3.65 -28.02 10.02
C LYS A 582 4.11 -27.42 11.33
N THR A 583 3.19 -26.81 12.04
CA THR A 583 3.43 -26.16 13.34
C THR A 583 3.24 -27.14 14.50
N LEU A 584 3.54 -26.71 15.70
CA LEU A 584 3.15 -27.39 16.92
C LEU A 584 1.77 -26.92 17.38
N GLU A 585 1.00 -27.76 18.02
CA GLU A 585 -0.30 -27.38 18.58
C GLU A 585 -0.11 -26.55 19.86
N PHE A 586 0.85 -26.93 20.69
CA PHE A 586 1.13 -26.32 21.99
C PHE A 586 2.63 -26.02 22.13
N ASP A 587 3.03 -24.76 21.92
CA ASP A 587 4.41 -24.31 22.08
C ASP A 587 4.42 -22.88 22.66
N GLY A 588 4.88 -22.76 23.89
CA GLY A 588 5.05 -21.48 24.58
C GLY A 588 6.48 -21.23 24.96
N SER A 589 7.03 -20.08 24.66
CA SER A 589 8.35 -19.70 25.17
C SER A 589 8.25 -18.64 26.26
N ILE A 590 9.30 -18.57 27.10
CA ILE A 590 9.41 -17.58 28.17
C ILE A 590 10.75 -16.86 28.09
N SER A 591 10.70 -15.51 28.23
CA SER A 591 11.88 -14.65 28.33
C SER A 591 11.73 -13.71 29.52
N ILE A 592 12.75 -13.62 30.36
CA ILE A 592 12.80 -12.72 31.51
C ILE A 592 13.30 -11.35 31.04
N GLU A 593 12.42 -10.35 31.07
CA GLU A 593 12.74 -8.98 30.65
C GLU A 593 13.35 -8.16 31.80
N GLU A 594 12.83 -8.34 33.00
CA GLU A 594 13.23 -7.51 34.14
C GLU A 594 13.12 -8.26 35.45
N VAL A 595 14.11 -8.06 36.32
CA VAL A 595 14.15 -8.60 37.69
C VAL A 595 14.38 -7.47 38.66
N ASN A 596 13.37 -7.11 39.43
CA ASN A 596 13.38 -6.00 40.39
C ASN A 596 13.33 -6.50 41.82
N VAL A 597 14.13 -5.90 42.70
CA VAL A 597 14.01 -6.10 44.13
C VAL A 597 13.05 -5.06 44.72
N VAL A 598 11.93 -5.52 45.27
CA VAL A 598 10.92 -4.68 45.87
C VAL A 598 11.00 -4.77 47.43
N CYS A 599 10.19 -4.00 48.13
CA CYS A 599 10.18 -3.94 49.60
C CYS A 599 10.05 -5.34 50.26
N ASN A 600 10.71 -5.52 51.38
CA ASN A 600 10.75 -6.78 52.17
C ASN A 600 11.48 -7.97 51.52
N ASP A 601 12.52 -7.69 50.74
CA ASP A 601 13.36 -8.70 50.09
C ASP A 601 12.58 -9.63 49.13
N VAL A 602 11.49 -9.12 48.54
CA VAL A 602 10.77 -9.81 47.48
C VAL A 602 11.40 -9.44 46.13
N ILE A 603 11.60 -10.43 45.29
CA ILE A 603 12.03 -10.25 43.91
C ILE A 603 10.78 -10.30 43.01
N GLU A 604 10.54 -9.25 42.28
CA GLU A 604 9.53 -9.18 41.25
C GLU A 604 10.17 -9.42 39.88
N ILE A 605 9.55 -10.30 39.08
CA ILE A 605 10.06 -10.75 37.79
C ILE A 605 9.00 -10.43 36.74
N ASN A 606 9.37 -9.64 35.75
CA ASN A 606 8.59 -9.42 34.57
C ASN A 606 9.13 -10.30 33.44
N ALA A 607 8.29 -11.17 32.90
CA ALA A 607 8.65 -12.07 31.82
C ALA A 607 7.62 -11.99 30.69
N ILE A 608 8.09 -12.17 29.47
CA ILE A 608 7.25 -12.28 28.27
C ILE A 608 7.03 -13.74 27.96
N ILE A 609 5.78 -14.11 27.76
CA ILE A 609 5.38 -15.41 27.22
C ILE A 609 5.02 -15.17 25.76
N THR A 610 5.56 -15.97 24.85
CA THR A 610 5.25 -15.95 23.43
C THR A 610 4.61 -17.28 23.02
N ASN A 611 3.56 -17.24 22.24
CA ASN A 611 2.91 -18.42 21.67
C ASN A 611 3.49 -18.73 20.29
N HIS A 612 4.10 -19.89 20.13
CA HIS A 612 4.60 -20.43 18.85
C HIS A 612 3.71 -21.57 18.33
N GLY A 613 2.72 -22.01 19.12
CA GLY A 613 1.77 -23.06 18.76
C GLY A 613 0.48 -22.50 18.17
N ASP A 614 -0.20 -23.26 17.32
CA ASP A 614 -1.44 -22.83 16.65
C ASP A 614 -2.58 -22.54 17.61
N THR A 615 -2.64 -23.26 18.74
CA THR A 615 -3.68 -23.05 19.73
C THR A 615 -3.41 -21.83 20.59
N THR A 616 -4.39 -20.92 20.68
CA THR A 616 -4.31 -19.77 21.60
C THR A 616 -4.01 -20.24 23.03
N LEU A 617 -2.95 -19.68 23.63
CA LEU A 617 -2.62 -19.99 25.04
C LEU A 617 -3.56 -19.21 25.96
N THR A 618 -4.28 -19.95 26.80
CA THR A 618 -5.20 -19.38 27.79
C THR A 618 -4.71 -19.55 29.22
N GLU A 619 -3.79 -20.49 29.45
CA GLU A 619 -3.16 -20.76 30.74
C GLU A 619 -1.75 -21.29 30.53
N VAL A 620 -0.78 -20.76 31.28
CA VAL A 620 0.61 -21.22 31.29
C VAL A 620 1.04 -21.50 32.72
N GLU A 621 1.49 -22.70 33.01
CA GLU A 621 2.04 -23.06 34.29
C GLU A 621 3.58 -22.95 34.27
N ILE A 622 4.12 -22.11 35.16
CA ILE A 622 5.53 -21.71 35.17
C ILE A 622 6.15 -22.16 36.51
N GLU A 623 7.18 -23.00 36.45
CA GLU A 623 8.01 -23.34 37.61
C GLU A 623 9.04 -22.24 37.86
N LYS A 624 9.20 -21.87 39.12
CA LYS A 624 10.20 -20.89 39.57
C LYS A 624 11.30 -21.62 40.32
N THR A 625 12.56 -21.39 39.93
CA THR A 625 13.75 -21.93 40.56
C THR A 625 14.67 -20.80 41.01
N VAL A 626 15.15 -20.84 42.23
CA VAL A 626 16.10 -19.90 42.80
C VAL A 626 17.35 -20.62 43.23
N ASN A 627 18.50 -20.19 42.72
CA ASN A 627 19.82 -20.79 42.98
C ASN A 627 19.82 -22.32 42.82
N GLY A 628 19.13 -22.79 41.78
CA GLY A 628 19.01 -24.23 41.46
C GLY A 628 18.01 -25.00 42.31
N THR A 629 17.23 -24.33 43.19
CA THR A 629 16.21 -24.96 44.03
C THR A 629 14.82 -24.52 43.57
N SER A 630 13.95 -25.49 43.23
CA SER A 630 12.56 -25.20 42.90
C SER A 630 11.80 -24.63 44.12
N ILE A 631 11.09 -23.56 43.93
CA ILE A 631 10.24 -22.90 44.93
C ILE A 631 8.74 -23.06 44.64
N GLY A 632 8.41 -23.85 43.63
CA GLY A 632 7.04 -24.13 43.20
C GLY A 632 6.68 -23.57 41.85
N SER A 633 5.49 -23.90 41.40
CA SER A 633 4.91 -23.39 40.15
C SER A 633 3.78 -22.40 40.37
N GLU A 634 3.51 -21.62 39.38
CA GLU A 634 2.41 -20.63 39.34
C GLU A 634 1.73 -20.65 37.97
N SER A 635 0.41 -20.79 37.97
CA SER A 635 -0.40 -20.67 36.71
C SER A 635 -0.73 -19.23 36.44
N LYS A 636 -0.51 -18.80 35.20
CA LYS A 636 -0.93 -17.50 34.65
C LYS A 636 -2.06 -17.72 33.65
N SER A 637 -3.17 -17.02 33.87
CA SER A 637 -4.19 -16.86 32.84
C SER A 637 -3.74 -15.82 31.86
N VAL A 638 -3.69 -16.17 30.58
CA VAL A 638 -3.24 -15.34 29.47
C VAL A 638 -4.24 -15.44 28.32
N ASN A 639 -4.08 -14.66 27.28
CA ASN A 639 -4.83 -14.81 26.02
C ASN A 639 -3.92 -14.47 24.83
N ILE A 640 -3.05 -15.43 24.52
CA ILE A 640 -1.96 -15.23 23.55
C ILE A 640 -2.28 -16.04 22.29
N PRO A 641 -2.74 -15.39 21.20
CA PRO A 641 -2.94 -16.07 19.91
C PRO A 641 -1.59 -16.51 19.32
N TYR A 642 -1.62 -17.29 18.25
CA TYR A 642 -0.45 -17.68 17.48
C TYR A 642 0.43 -16.46 17.15
N THR A 643 1.74 -16.57 17.33
CA THR A 643 2.75 -15.49 17.24
C THR A 643 2.56 -14.32 18.22
N GLY A 644 1.53 -14.34 19.04
CA GLY A 644 1.26 -13.31 20.04
C GLY A 644 2.19 -13.44 21.25
N GLN A 645 2.25 -12.38 22.05
CA GLN A 645 3.02 -12.35 23.30
C GLN A 645 2.29 -11.56 24.38
N GLU A 646 2.55 -11.94 25.65
CA GLU A 646 1.97 -11.27 26.81
C GLU A 646 3.01 -11.18 27.93
N MET A 647 3.06 -10.03 28.61
CA MET A 647 3.93 -9.84 29.77
C MET A 647 3.21 -10.32 31.03
N VAL A 648 3.88 -11.17 31.78
CA VAL A 648 3.42 -11.66 33.10
C VAL A 648 4.36 -11.24 34.20
N THR A 649 3.80 -10.88 35.35
CA THR A 649 4.57 -10.54 36.54
C THR A 649 4.45 -11.67 37.56
N MET A 650 5.60 -12.09 38.13
CA MET A 650 5.70 -13.09 39.17
C MET A 650 6.54 -12.56 40.33
N SER A 651 6.42 -13.18 41.49
CA SER A 651 7.20 -12.81 42.66
C SER A 651 7.91 -14.01 43.30
N VAL A 652 9.05 -13.74 43.92
CA VAL A 652 9.84 -14.66 44.69
C VAL A 652 10.14 -14.06 46.05
N ASP A 653 9.67 -14.73 47.09
CA ASP A 653 9.84 -14.32 48.51
C ASP A 653 10.51 -15.40 49.36
N GLN A 654 10.95 -16.51 48.77
CA GLN A 654 11.56 -17.63 49.43
C GLN A 654 12.96 -17.89 48.88
N ASN A 655 13.87 -18.34 49.80
CA ASN A 655 15.25 -18.68 49.48
C ASN A 655 16.09 -17.55 48.84
N VAL A 656 15.68 -16.31 49.04
CA VAL A 656 16.35 -15.13 48.51
C VAL A 656 17.67 -14.88 49.27
N GLN A 657 18.75 -14.64 48.53
CA GLN A 657 20.12 -14.40 49.04
C GLN A 657 20.63 -13.04 48.50
N GLU A 658 21.83 -12.64 48.91
CA GLU A 658 22.47 -11.43 48.38
C GLU A 658 22.65 -11.49 46.85
N PHE A 659 22.99 -12.64 46.31
CA PHE A 659 23.00 -12.91 44.86
C PHE A 659 22.01 -14.03 44.54
N ASN A 660 21.15 -13.85 43.60
CA ASN A 660 20.17 -14.85 43.18
C ASN A 660 20.24 -15.09 41.67
N GLN A 661 20.29 -16.36 41.31
CA GLN A 661 20.02 -16.80 39.94
C GLN A 661 18.59 -17.34 39.90
N ILE A 662 17.76 -16.74 39.07
CA ILE A 662 16.36 -17.07 38.94
C ILE A 662 16.13 -17.70 37.59
N THR A 663 15.51 -18.86 37.56
CA THR A 663 15.12 -19.54 36.35
C THR A 663 13.60 -19.70 36.36
N LEU A 664 12.96 -19.30 35.27
CA LEU A 664 11.58 -19.58 34.96
C LEU A 664 11.55 -20.72 33.94
N ASN A 665 10.64 -21.66 34.12
CA ASN A 665 10.47 -22.75 33.18
C ASN A 665 8.98 -23.08 32.99
N ILE A 666 8.51 -23.01 31.78
CA ILE A 666 7.16 -23.46 31.42
C ILE A 666 7.09 -24.97 31.58
N ILE A 667 6.15 -25.46 32.36
CA ILE A 667 5.90 -26.89 32.56
C ILE A 667 4.64 -27.40 31.88
N SER A 668 3.67 -26.50 31.60
CA SER A 668 2.53 -26.81 30.77
C SER A 668 1.90 -25.54 30.17
N VAL A 669 1.26 -25.69 29.03
CA VAL A 669 0.43 -24.70 28.36
C VAL A 669 -0.96 -25.26 28.16
N ASN A 670 -2.01 -24.51 28.49
CA ASN A 670 -3.41 -24.97 28.43
C ASN A 670 -3.65 -26.35 29.11
N ASN A 671 -2.90 -26.65 30.18
CA ASN A 671 -2.88 -27.97 30.85
C ASN A 671 -2.39 -29.15 29.96
N GLN A 672 -1.69 -28.85 28.88
CA GLN A 672 -1.04 -29.81 27.99
C GLN A 672 0.49 -29.70 28.15
N SER A 673 1.19 -30.73 27.70
CA SER A 673 2.65 -30.66 27.60
C SER A 673 3.03 -29.70 26.49
N ASP A 674 3.95 -28.80 26.76
CA ASP A 674 4.61 -28.04 25.73
C ASP A 674 5.43 -28.96 24.81
N GLU A 675 5.22 -28.84 23.53
CA GLU A 675 5.79 -29.74 22.51
C GLU A 675 7.25 -29.38 22.15
N ASN A 676 7.69 -28.15 22.49
CA ASN A 676 9.05 -27.67 22.26
C ASN A 676 9.73 -27.25 23.57
N SER A 677 10.25 -28.18 24.29
CA SER A 677 10.92 -27.92 25.58
C SER A 677 12.23 -27.12 25.50
N THR A 678 12.72 -26.77 24.32
CA THR A 678 14.00 -26.08 24.16
C THR A 678 13.90 -24.55 24.38
N ASN A 679 12.71 -23.97 24.28
CA ASN A 679 12.43 -22.56 24.48
C ASN A 679 11.66 -22.25 25.78
N ASN A 680 11.38 -23.28 26.59
CA ASN A 680 10.54 -23.18 27.80
C ASN A 680 11.23 -22.52 28.98
N SER A 681 12.51 -22.22 28.91
CA SER A 681 13.26 -21.80 30.11
C SER A 681 14.15 -20.61 29.83
N ASP A 682 14.10 -19.65 30.74
CA ASP A 682 15.03 -18.51 30.75
C ASP A 682 15.57 -18.25 32.17
N THR A 683 16.76 -17.64 32.25
CA THR A 683 17.47 -17.43 33.49
C THR A 683 18.04 -16.02 33.59
N ALA A 684 17.71 -15.33 34.65
CA ALA A 684 18.27 -14.02 35.00
C ALA A 684 18.89 -14.00 36.38
N SER A 685 19.68 -12.96 36.64
CA SER A 685 20.35 -12.79 37.95
C SER A 685 19.88 -11.49 38.60
N SER A 686 19.69 -11.54 39.93
CA SER A 686 19.38 -10.38 40.76
C SER A 686 20.33 -10.28 41.92
N ASN A 687 20.78 -9.08 42.22
CA ASN A 687 21.55 -8.77 43.45
C ASN A 687 20.62 -8.03 44.42
N LEU A 688 20.49 -8.56 45.63
CA LEU A 688 19.93 -7.75 46.71
C LEU A 688 20.97 -6.72 47.11
N ASP A 689 20.66 -5.45 47.00
CA ASP A 689 21.47 -4.41 47.60
C ASP A 689 21.24 -4.42 49.11
N THR A 690 22.18 -5.00 49.86
CA THR A 690 22.14 -5.03 51.31
C THR A 690 22.65 -3.73 51.94
N SER A 691 23.03 -2.75 51.14
CA SER A 691 23.33 -1.41 51.63
C SER A 691 22.02 -0.67 51.94
N TYR A 692 21.61 -0.71 53.18
CA TYR A 692 20.47 0.10 53.67
C TYR A 692 20.86 1.56 53.62
N ASP A 693 20.31 2.32 52.70
CA ASP A 693 20.27 3.78 52.78
C ASP A 693 19.33 4.17 53.96
N ILE A 694 19.91 4.63 55.04
CA ILE A 694 19.12 5.20 56.14
C ILE A 694 18.54 6.50 55.64
N ILE A 695 17.25 6.49 55.21
CA ILE A 695 16.50 7.71 54.92
C ILE A 695 16.17 8.33 56.29
N THR A 696 16.94 9.35 56.68
CA THR A 696 16.62 10.15 57.84
C THR A 696 15.59 11.21 57.45
N LEU A 697 14.32 10.98 57.74
CA LEU A 697 13.25 11.97 57.56
C LEU A 697 13.34 12.99 58.72
N VAL A 698 13.84 14.18 58.45
CA VAL A 698 13.81 15.28 59.40
C VAL A 698 12.49 16.07 59.20
N ILE A 699 11.55 15.82 60.09
CA ILE A 699 10.30 16.61 60.14
C ILE A 699 10.51 17.82 61.01
N ASN A 700 10.56 19.02 60.41
CA ASN A 700 10.44 20.24 61.13
C ASN A 700 8.92 20.56 61.32
N ALA A 701 8.38 20.07 62.42
CA ALA A 701 7.01 20.41 62.79
C ALA A 701 6.91 21.92 63.07
N ASP A 702 5.83 22.51 62.63
CA ASP A 702 5.46 23.88 62.98
C ASP A 702 4.98 23.99 64.45
N ASN A 703 4.36 25.06 64.78
CA ASN A 703 3.87 25.29 66.18
C ASN A 703 2.68 24.38 66.59
N TYR A 704 2.24 23.46 65.68
CA TYR A 704 1.11 22.53 65.88
C TYR A 704 1.49 21.08 65.56
N PRO A 705 2.46 20.48 66.29
CA PRO A 705 2.98 19.15 66.01
C PRO A 705 1.92 18.04 66.10
N GLN A 706 0.79 18.28 66.77
CA GLN A 706 -0.31 17.32 66.85
C GLN A 706 -1.13 17.18 65.55
N GLU A 707 -0.94 18.06 64.57
CA GLU A 707 -1.60 17.98 63.26
C GLU A 707 -0.80 17.13 62.24
N THR A 708 0.44 16.78 62.59
CA THR A 708 1.29 15.93 61.75
C THR A 708 0.95 14.48 62.08
N SER A 709 0.24 13.79 61.17
CA SER A 709 -0.04 12.35 61.23
C SER A 709 0.63 11.62 60.12
N TRP A 710 1.08 10.38 60.42
CA TRP A 710 1.73 9.45 59.48
C TRP A 710 0.69 8.49 58.89
#